data_b57ee0b0e99f73ead05ab23c7db0b17e
#
_entry.id   b57ee0b0e99f73ead05ab23c7db0b17e
#
_cell.length_a   1.000
_cell.length_b   1.000
_cell.length_c   1.000
_cell.angle_alpha   90.00
_cell.angle_beta   90.00
_cell.angle_gamma   90.00
#
_symmetry.space_group_name_H-M   'P 1'
#
loop_
_entity.id
_entity.type
_entity.pdbx_description
1 polymer ?
#
loop_
_entity_poly.entity_id
_entity_poly.type
_entity_poly.pdbx_seq_one_letter_code
_entity_poly.pdbx_strand_id
1 'polypeptide(L)'
;MPKETELKPPSGATPLIAIAAAAVDTETTGPDATKARVVQIGAIGIAHGKVVRETQLDLLIDPGEAIPSEASLVHGITDADVDGAGSFPDAWAQFQEFVGDRILVGHSIGFDLAVLERECRRARLPWKKPRALCVRLLATIANPNLADHSLETIAGWLRLKITGRHSALGDAIAAGDIFAALIPELRKRNIRTLGEAEVACLALSDALEAGHRAGWAEPVSRPQAPAFQPVDPYAYRHRVGSLMSSPPIVVKSTKPTRQVIDLMVKRKISSVLVSERGTPDQAIEAYGIVTERDLLRRMSSDAERAFDMPVASLATRPLVSIRAAAFAYRAIGRMDRLKVRHLAVRDDGGMLVGVLSSRDLLRLRAAAAIDLDDTIEHARDGAELAASWSMLPGVVRSLIGEAIDPRVVAEIISDELCSLTRRAAVLAEQQMQIEGHGPPPCAYAVLVLGSGGRGESLMAPDQDNAIVFADGEPDGPEDRWFKKLGARLADMLDISGVPYCKGGVMASNAAFRGSLSTWKRRVEDWVRRLRPQDLLNVDIVYDLRPVHGDTTLAAQFVEYAYDRAHAEPVFAKLLGEQMTTGSPFTVFGGFQLENGRLDIKKHGLFPIVATARTLAIRHGIRERSTRARLEQLIALNIGGEPDMKAMLAGHAMLVGLLLAQQTRDIYAGIPVSNRVEINALARDQQAQLKSLIKRLQSAPDLVRDLMFASPATLGQ
;
A
#
# COMPACT_ATOMS: atom_id res chain seq x y z
N MET A 1 7.40 -62.56 -12.74
CA MET A 1 7.39 -61.45 -11.79
C MET A 1 8.82 -60.99 -11.58
N PRO A 2 9.24 -59.77 -11.97
CA PRO A 2 10.54 -59.26 -11.64
C PRO A 2 10.58 -58.94 -10.14
N LYS A 3 11.65 -59.35 -9.45
CA LYS A 3 11.89 -59.11 -8.03
C LYS A 3 11.79 -57.61 -7.77
N GLU A 4 10.91 -57.18 -6.83
CA GLU A 4 10.96 -55.87 -6.22
C GLU A 4 12.36 -55.64 -5.65
N THR A 5 13.09 -54.75 -6.27
CA THR A 5 14.36 -54.27 -5.76
C THR A 5 14.00 -53.43 -4.52
N GLU A 6 14.40 -53.89 -3.34
CA GLU A 6 14.29 -53.10 -2.09
C GLU A 6 14.86 -51.72 -2.33
N LEU A 7 13.96 -50.73 -2.49
CA LEU A 7 14.32 -49.33 -2.62
C LEU A 7 14.87 -48.86 -1.28
N LYS A 8 16.17 -48.64 -1.19
CA LYS A 8 16.79 -48.03 -0.01
C LYS A 8 16.13 -46.64 0.26
N PRO A 9 15.86 -46.28 1.51
CA PRO A 9 15.27 -44.98 1.84
C PRO A 9 16.14 -43.85 1.27
N PRO A 10 15.55 -42.83 0.63
CA PRO A 10 16.30 -41.80 -0.07
C PRO A 10 17.14 -40.96 0.90
N SER A 11 18.45 -40.85 0.60
CA SER A 11 19.40 -40.00 1.33
C SER A 11 19.38 -38.56 0.80
N GLY A 12 19.95 -37.60 1.52
CA GLY A 12 20.08 -36.21 1.04
C GLY A 12 20.86 -36.10 -0.28
N ALA A 13 21.76 -37.07 -0.58
CA ALA A 13 22.52 -37.10 -1.83
C ALA A 13 21.74 -37.73 -3.02
N THR A 14 20.54 -38.25 -2.78
CA THR A 14 19.72 -38.88 -3.85
C THR A 14 19.31 -37.83 -4.88
N PRO A 15 19.61 -38.00 -6.18
CA PRO A 15 19.16 -37.06 -7.22
C PRO A 15 17.62 -36.97 -7.27
N LEU A 16 17.05 -35.76 -7.44
CA LEU A 16 15.60 -35.54 -7.49
C LEU A 16 14.89 -36.43 -8.51
N ILE A 17 15.51 -36.70 -9.66
CA ILE A 17 14.99 -37.60 -10.70
C ILE A 17 14.94 -39.07 -10.27
N ALA A 18 15.73 -39.47 -9.29
CA ALA A 18 15.86 -40.88 -8.83
C ALA A 18 15.12 -41.16 -7.52
N ILE A 19 14.48 -40.14 -6.92
CA ILE A 19 13.74 -40.35 -5.66
C ILE A 19 12.49 -41.18 -5.90
N ALA A 20 12.20 -42.06 -4.94
CA ALA A 20 10.87 -42.64 -4.77
C ALA A 20 10.06 -41.74 -3.85
N ALA A 21 8.95 -41.21 -4.34
CA ALA A 21 8.09 -40.27 -3.60
C ALA A 21 6.62 -40.67 -3.71
N ALA A 22 5.80 -40.14 -2.81
CA ALA A 22 4.35 -40.17 -2.90
C ALA A 22 3.84 -38.71 -2.93
N ALA A 23 3.16 -38.31 -4.00
CA ALA A 23 2.45 -37.06 -4.00
C ALA A 23 1.15 -37.25 -3.23
N VAL A 24 0.83 -36.30 -2.35
CA VAL A 24 -0.26 -36.38 -1.37
C VAL A 24 -1.02 -35.07 -1.31
N ASP A 25 -2.31 -35.17 -1.12
CA ASP A 25 -3.21 -34.07 -0.81
C ASP A 25 -4.34 -34.56 0.11
N THR A 26 -4.94 -33.65 0.89
CA THR A 26 -6.04 -33.95 1.81
C THR A 26 -7.19 -32.98 1.66
N GLU A 27 -8.44 -33.50 1.60
CA GLU A 27 -9.63 -32.66 1.77
C GLU A 27 -10.09 -32.69 3.23
N THR A 28 -10.60 -31.55 3.70
CA THR A 28 -10.86 -31.34 5.12
C THR A 28 -12.17 -30.58 5.37
N THR A 29 -12.70 -30.66 6.62
CA THR A 29 -13.88 -29.92 7.05
C THR A 29 -13.68 -28.40 7.11
N GLY A 30 -12.46 -27.87 6.82
CA GLY A 30 -12.20 -26.43 6.79
C GLY A 30 -10.73 -26.07 6.68
N PRO A 31 -10.40 -24.77 6.49
CA PRO A 31 -9.05 -24.31 6.19
C PRO A 31 -8.12 -24.17 7.42
N ASP A 32 -8.66 -24.32 8.64
CA ASP A 32 -7.88 -24.20 9.88
C ASP A 32 -7.36 -25.57 10.32
N ALA A 33 -6.11 -25.88 10.02
CA ALA A 33 -5.45 -27.14 10.41
C ALA A 33 -5.54 -27.47 11.89
N THR A 34 -5.83 -26.49 12.77
CA THR A 34 -5.96 -26.71 14.21
C THR A 34 -7.34 -27.26 14.60
N LYS A 35 -8.35 -27.13 13.74
CA LYS A 35 -9.74 -27.56 14.00
C LYS A 35 -10.21 -28.61 12.99
N ALA A 36 -9.79 -28.48 11.75
CA ALA A 36 -10.23 -29.29 10.63
C ALA A 36 -10.08 -30.81 10.88
N ARG A 37 -11.01 -31.58 10.31
CA ARG A 37 -11.00 -33.02 10.25
C ARG A 37 -10.72 -33.45 8.80
N VAL A 38 -10.04 -34.58 8.61
CA VAL A 38 -9.79 -35.13 7.27
C VAL A 38 -11.06 -35.83 6.78
N VAL A 39 -11.48 -35.54 5.55
CA VAL A 39 -12.61 -36.19 4.87
C VAL A 39 -12.16 -37.05 3.68
N GLN A 40 -10.98 -36.75 3.09
CA GLN A 40 -10.39 -37.57 2.01
C GLN A 40 -8.85 -37.49 2.08
N ILE A 41 -8.17 -38.60 1.78
CA ILE A 41 -6.73 -38.66 1.54
C ILE A 41 -6.50 -39.21 0.13
N GLY A 42 -5.85 -38.39 -0.73
CA GLY A 42 -5.42 -38.82 -2.05
C GLY A 42 -3.89 -38.95 -2.10
N ALA A 43 -3.38 -40.01 -2.71
CA ALA A 43 -1.94 -40.17 -2.90
C ALA A 43 -1.63 -40.91 -4.21
N ILE A 44 -0.48 -40.56 -4.82
CA ILE A 44 0.02 -41.19 -6.04
C ILE A 44 1.52 -41.37 -6.00
N GLY A 45 2.01 -42.51 -6.49
CA GLY A 45 3.43 -42.84 -6.55
C GLY A 45 4.20 -42.00 -7.57
N ILE A 46 5.43 -41.62 -7.21
CA ILE A 46 6.42 -41.00 -8.13
C ILE A 46 7.68 -41.85 -8.12
N ALA A 47 8.15 -42.24 -9.31
CA ALA A 47 9.40 -42.94 -9.49
C ALA A 47 10.08 -42.49 -10.80
N HIS A 48 11.39 -42.41 -10.79
CA HIS A 48 12.20 -42.04 -11.96
C HIS A 48 11.78 -40.70 -12.59
N GLY A 49 11.37 -39.74 -11.75
CA GLY A 49 10.93 -38.38 -12.17
C GLY A 49 9.61 -38.39 -12.94
N LYS A 50 8.74 -39.41 -12.75
CA LYS A 50 7.41 -39.50 -13.37
C LYS A 50 6.40 -40.01 -12.37
N VAL A 51 5.15 -39.57 -12.54
CA VAL A 51 4.00 -40.09 -11.81
C VAL A 51 3.67 -41.51 -12.31
N VAL A 52 3.54 -42.46 -11.38
CA VAL A 52 3.18 -43.86 -11.65
C VAL A 52 1.68 -44.03 -11.42
N ARG A 53 0.91 -43.94 -12.47
CA ARG A 53 -0.58 -43.86 -12.39
C ARG A 53 -1.25 -45.16 -11.92
N GLU A 54 -0.53 -46.26 -11.98
CA GLU A 54 -0.94 -47.57 -11.47
C GLU A 54 -0.83 -47.69 -9.94
N THR A 55 -0.10 -46.76 -9.31
CA THR A 55 0.16 -46.74 -7.88
C THR A 55 -0.55 -45.51 -7.28
N GLN A 56 -1.80 -45.65 -6.91
CA GLN A 56 -2.63 -44.59 -6.35
C GLN A 56 -3.44 -45.07 -5.15
N LEU A 57 -3.78 -44.12 -4.28
CA LEU A 57 -4.61 -44.30 -3.10
C LEU A 57 -5.65 -43.20 -3.07
N ASP A 58 -6.90 -43.55 -2.83
CA ASP A 58 -8.02 -42.62 -2.70
C ASP A 58 -8.95 -43.11 -1.58
N LEU A 59 -8.97 -42.42 -0.46
CA LEU A 59 -9.67 -42.87 0.76
C LEU A 59 -10.60 -41.77 1.25
N LEU A 60 -11.92 -42.08 1.24
CA LEU A 60 -12.92 -41.30 1.96
C LEU A 60 -12.90 -41.68 3.44
N ILE A 61 -13.11 -40.71 4.31
CA ILE A 61 -12.99 -40.84 5.76
C ILE A 61 -14.20 -40.14 6.40
N ASP A 62 -14.88 -40.86 7.29
CA ASP A 62 -15.89 -40.25 8.14
C ASP A 62 -15.19 -39.32 9.18
N PRO A 63 -15.39 -37.99 9.11
CA PRO A 63 -14.76 -37.05 10.05
C PRO A 63 -15.37 -37.14 11.47
N GLY A 64 -16.49 -37.82 11.67
CA GLY A 64 -17.20 -37.90 12.93
C GLY A 64 -17.86 -36.58 13.38
N GLU A 65 -17.98 -35.63 12.46
CA GLU A 65 -18.69 -34.36 12.61
C GLU A 65 -19.30 -33.95 11.26
N ALA A 66 -20.32 -33.08 11.27
CA ALA A 66 -20.91 -32.59 10.03
C ALA A 66 -19.92 -31.80 9.20
N ILE A 67 -19.91 -32.03 7.88
CA ILE A 67 -19.05 -31.29 6.94
C ILE A 67 -19.72 -29.93 6.67
N PRO A 68 -19.06 -28.81 6.98
CA PRO A 68 -19.61 -27.49 6.69
C PRO A 68 -19.90 -27.28 5.20
N SER A 69 -21.03 -26.65 4.90
CA SER A 69 -21.46 -26.40 3.51
C SER A 69 -20.41 -25.66 2.68
N GLU A 70 -19.63 -24.76 3.29
CA GLU A 70 -18.54 -24.05 2.63
C GLU A 70 -17.41 -25.00 2.20
N ALA A 71 -17.09 -26.02 2.99
CA ALA A 71 -16.10 -27.04 2.63
C ALA A 71 -16.63 -27.93 1.50
N SER A 72 -17.90 -28.41 1.61
CA SER A 72 -18.56 -29.20 0.57
C SER A 72 -18.64 -28.44 -0.77
N LEU A 73 -18.82 -27.13 -0.76
CA LEU A 73 -18.79 -26.30 -1.99
C LEU A 73 -17.42 -26.29 -2.69
N VAL A 74 -16.34 -26.53 -1.96
CA VAL A 74 -14.97 -26.57 -2.51
C VAL A 74 -14.64 -27.93 -3.09
N HIS A 75 -14.76 -29.00 -2.30
CA HIS A 75 -14.32 -30.35 -2.71
C HIS A 75 -15.46 -31.28 -3.15
N GLY A 76 -16.71 -30.85 -3.04
CA GLY A 76 -17.88 -31.63 -3.50
C GLY A 76 -18.27 -32.78 -2.60
N ILE A 77 -17.55 -33.08 -1.50
CA ILE A 77 -17.85 -34.18 -0.57
C ILE A 77 -18.86 -33.69 0.46
N THR A 78 -19.91 -34.48 0.64
CA THR A 78 -21.00 -34.19 1.59
C THR A 78 -21.05 -35.27 2.69
N ASP A 79 -21.85 -35.05 3.75
CA ASP A 79 -22.07 -36.04 4.79
C ASP A 79 -22.56 -37.39 4.23
N ALA A 80 -23.33 -37.35 3.14
CA ALA A 80 -23.83 -38.56 2.49
C ALA A 80 -22.74 -39.39 1.80
N ASP A 81 -21.65 -38.73 1.34
CA ASP A 81 -20.56 -39.42 0.65
C ASP A 81 -19.61 -40.11 1.64
N VAL A 82 -19.55 -39.64 2.87
CA VAL A 82 -18.70 -40.21 3.94
C VAL A 82 -19.50 -41.11 4.89
N ASP A 83 -20.82 -41.20 4.72
CA ASP A 83 -21.66 -42.10 5.51
C ASP A 83 -21.25 -43.56 5.22
N GLY A 84 -20.77 -44.26 6.26
CA GLY A 84 -20.23 -45.62 6.14
C GLY A 84 -18.79 -45.68 5.60
N ALA A 85 -18.11 -44.55 5.39
CA ALA A 85 -16.69 -44.54 5.12
C ALA A 85 -15.86 -45.04 6.32
N GLY A 86 -14.60 -45.45 6.03
CA GLY A 86 -13.68 -45.92 7.08
C GLY A 86 -13.29 -44.85 8.09
N SER A 87 -12.90 -45.31 9.27
CA SER A 87 -12.37 -44.39 10.28
C SER A 87 -10.99 -43.86 9.91
N PHE A 88 -10.56 -42.70 10.48
CA PHE A 88 -9.20 -42.19 10.27
C PHE A 88 -8.11 -43.20 10.64
N PRO A 89 -8.17 -43.97 11.75
CA PRO A 89 -7.17 -45.02 12.02
C PRO A 89 -6.99 -46.05 10.93
N ASP A 90 -8.11 -46.49 10.29
CA ASP A 90 -8.05 -47.48 9.22
C ASP A 90 -7.44 -46.89 7.93
N ALA A 91 -7.85 -45.68 7.60
CA ALA A 91 -7.29 -44.94 6.47
C ALA A 91 -5.81 -44.62 6.68
N TRP A 92 -5.42 -44.26 7.90
CA TRP A 92 -4.03 -43.98 8.25
C TRP A 92 -3.12 -45.19 8.10
N ALA A 93 -3.57 -46.37 8.50
CA ALA A 93 -2.82 -47.64 8.31
C ALA A 93 -2.57 -47.91 6.81
N GLN A 94 -3.58 -47.78 5.96
CA GLN A 94 -3.48 -47.93 4.51
C GLN A 94 -2.55 -46.89 3.90
N PHE A 95 -2.67 -45.63 4.35
CA PHE A 95 -1.80 -44.56 3.90
C PHE A 95 -0.32 -44.80 4.26
N GLN A 96 -0.03 -45.26 5.49
CA GLN A 96 1.32 -45.58 5.91
C GLN A 96 1.90 -46.75 5.11
N GLU A 97 1.13 -47.78 4.84
CA GLU A 97 1.53 -48.88 3.98
C GLU A 97 1.83 -48.43 2.56
N PHE A 98 0.96 -47.55 2.00
CA PHE A 98 1.18 -46.94 0.69
C PHE A 98 2.45 -46.10 0.64
N VAL A 99 2.68 -45.23 1.63
CA VAL A 99 3.86 -44.35 1.66
C VAL A 99 5.15 -45.12 1.89
N GLY A 100 5.18 -46.06 2.81
CA GLY A 100 6.39 -46.81 3.17
C GLY A 100 7.55 -45.87 3.46
N ASP A 101 8.72 -46.11 2.81
CA ASP A 101 9.94 -45.31 2.91
C ASP A 101 10.02 -44.15 1.92
N ARG A 102 8.95 -43.84 1.17
CA ARG A 102 8.90 -42.73 0.21
C ARG A 102 8.89 -41.39 0.93
N ILE A 103 9.47 -40.37 0.30
CA ILE A 103 9.24 -38.97 0.74
C ILE A 103 7.87 -38.49 0.28
N LEU A 104 7.29 -37.59 1.00
CA LEU A 104 6.04 -36.95 0.60
C LEU A 104 6.31 -35.73 -0.31
N VAL A 105 5.44 -35.52 -1.26
CA VAL A 105 5.42 -34.35 -2.14
C VAL A 105 4.00 -33.81 -2.13
N GLY A 106 3.79 -32.50 -2.02
CA GLY A 106 2.45 -31.93 -2.08
C GLY A 106 2.49 -30.43 -2.30
N HIS A 107 1.35 -29.87 -2.72
CA HIS A 107 1.19 -28.43 -2.86
C HIS A 107 0.78 -27.85 -1.49
N SER A 108 1.62 -27.01 -0.92
CA SER A 108 1.42 -26.52 0.46
C SER A 108 1.39 -27.63 1.52
N ILE A 109 2.14 -28.68 1.31
CA ILE A 109 2.16 -29.94 2.10
C ILE A 109 2.26 -29.73 3.62
N GLY A 110 2.68 -28.55 4.07
CA GLY A 110 2.71 -28.20 5.49
C GLY A 110 1.33 -28.25 6.15
N PHE A 111 0.27 -27.87 5.43
CA PHE A 111 -1.12 -27.95 5.89
C PHE A 111 -1.53 -29.41 6.07
N ASP A 112 -1.34 -30.24 5.05
CA ASP A 112 -1.67 -31.67 5.08
C ASP A 112 -0.98 -32.39 6.23
N LEU A 113 0.32 -32.15 6.41
CA LEU A 113 1.08 -32.72 7.51
C LEU A 113 0.57 -32.28 8.87
N ALA A 114 0.17 -31.02 9.02
CA ALA A 114 -0.37 -30.50 10.27
C ALA A 114 -1.74 -31.12 10.63
N VAL A 115 -2.62 -31.28 9.64
CA VAL A 115 -3.92 -31.93 9.84
C VAL A 115 -3.73 -33.42 10.15
N LEU A 116 -2.90 -34.14 9.38
CA LEU A 116 -2.60 -35.56 9.64
C LEU A 116 -1.97 -35.79 11.01
N GLU A 117 -1.01 -34.95 11.44
CA GLU A 117 -0.43 -35.02 12.78
C GLU A 117 -1.51 -34.89 13.85
N ARG A 118 -2.46 -33.95 13.64
CA ARG A 118 -3.51 -33.69 14.61
C ARG A 118 -4.53 -34.83 14.68
N GLU A 119 -4.89 -35.40 13.55
CA GLU A 119 -5.75 -36.60 13.50
C GLU A 119 -5.08 -37.79 14.17
N CYS A 120 -3.78 -38.03 13.94
CA CYS A 120 -3.02 -39.06 14.65
C CYS A 120 -3.04 -38.82 16.17
N ARG A 121 -2.88 -37.57 16.62
CA ARG A 121 -2.93 -37.20 18.04
C ARG A 121 -4.32 -37.43 18.64
N ARG A 122 -5.40 -37.10 17.92
CA ARG A 122 -6.79 -37.37 18.34
C ARG A 122 -7.06 -38.85 18.47
N ALA A 123 -6.60 -39.63 17.48
CA ALA A 123 -6.74 -41.09 17.46
C ALA A 123 -5.74 -41.83 18.37
N ARG A 124 -4.83 -41.13 19.06
CA ARG A 124 -3.73 -41.67 19.88
C ARG A 124 -2.80 -42.60 19.08
N LEU A 125 -2.60 -42.29 17.79
CA LEU A 125 -1.69 -43.01 16.92
C LEU A 125 -0.27 -42.40 17.00
N PRO A 126 0.79 -43.22 16.80
CA PRO A 126 2.15 -42.68 16.76
C PRO A 126 2.31 -41.79 15.53
N TRP A 127 2.92 -40.62 15.75
CA TRP A 127 3.28 -39.70 14.67
C TRP A 127 4.80 -39.51 14.59
N LYS A 128 5.36 -39.74 13.43
CA LYS A 128 6.72 -39.36 13.07
C LYS A 128 6.65 -38.49 11.83
N LYS A 129 7.10 -37.22 11.95
CA LYS A 129 7.08 -36.29 10.83
C LYS A 129 7.83 -36.86 9.62
N PRO A 130 7.17 -37.12 8.49
CA PRO A 130 7.83 -37.64 7.30
C PRO A 130 8.70 -36.59 6.64
N ARG A 131 9.68 -36.99 5.84
CA ARG A 131 10.39 -36.09 4.93
C ARG A 131 9.43 -35.67 3.83
N ALA A 132 9.43 -34.38 3.51
CA ALA A 132 8.49 -33.84 2.53
C ALA A 132 9.09 -32.68 1.73
N LEU A 133 8.67 -32.56 0.48
CA LEU A 133 8.97 -31.45 -0.40
C LEU A 133 7.68 -30.70 -0.77
N CYS A 134 7.66 -29.38 -0.59
CA CYS A 134 6.56 -28.53 -0.96
C CYS A 134 6.69 -28.05 -2.40
N VAL A 135 5.78 -28.48 -3.28
CA VAL A 135 5.75 -28.09 -4.69
C VAL A 135 5.61 -26.58 -4.87
N ARG A 136 4.82 -25.95 -4.04
CA ARG A 136 4.66 -24.49 -4.02
C ARG A 136 6.00 -23.78 -3.76
N LEU A 137 6.75 -24.20 -2.74
CA LEU A 137 8.05 -23.63 -2.42
C LEU A 137 9.06 -23.90 -3.53
N LEU A 138 9.11 -25.11 -4.07
CA LEU A 138 9.99 -25.46 -5.19
C LEU A 138 9.69 -24.66 -6.45
N ALA A 139 8.41 -24.41 -6.76
CA ALA A 139 7.99 -23.57 -7.87
C ALA A 139 8.39 -22.10 -7.64
N THR A 140 8.24 -21.59 -6.41
CA THR A 140 8.70 -20.25 -6.04
C THR A 140 10.20 -20.08 -6.22
N ILE A 141 10.99 -21.10 -5.85
CA ILE A 141 12.46 -21.11 -6.06
C ILE A 141 12.80 -21.17 -7.55
N ALA A 142 12.10 -22.01 -8.32
CA ALA A 142 12.35 -22.19 -9.75
C ALA A 142 11.94 -20.95 -10.56
N ASN A 143 10.77 -20.36 -10.26
CA ASN A 143 10.27 -19.17 -10.92
C ASN A 143 9.56 -18.24 -9.92
N PRO A 144 10.28 -17.31 -9.28
CA PRO A 144 9.73 -16.36 -8.32
C PRO A 144 8.82 -15.29 -8.95
N ASN A 145 8.76 -15.21 -10.29
CA ASN A 145 8.01 -14.18 -11.01
C ASN A 145 6.61 -14.64 -11.45
N LEU A 146 6.13 -15.80 -11.00
CA LEU A 146 4.76 -16.22 -11.24
C LEU A 146 3.79 -15.29 -10.52
N ALA A 147 2.61 -15.05 -11.12
CA ALA A 147 1.58 -14.16 -10.55
C ALA A 147 1.12 -14.65 -9.17
N ASP A 148 0.99 -15.94 -9.02
CA ASP A 148 0.79 -16.68 -7.78
C ASP A 148 1.44 -18.07 -7.93
N HIS A 149 1.41 -18.87 -6.87
CA HIS A 149 1.94 -20.22 -6.87
C HIS A 149 0.83 -21.25 -6.57
N SER A 150 -0.38 -21.01 -7.10
CA SER A 150 -1.46 -22.00 -7.13
C SER A 150 -1.12 -23.16 -8.06
N LEU A 151 -1.78 -24.31 -7.88
CA LEU A 151 -1.61 -25.46 -8.76
C LEU A 151 -1.85 -25.11 -10.22
N GLU A 152 -2.86 -24.29 -10.51
CA GLU A 152 -3.24 -23.85 -11.86
C GLU A 152 -2.16 -22.99 -12.49
N THR A 153 -1.66 -22.00 -11.75
CA THR A 153 -0.66 -21.06 -12.26
C THR A 153 0.67 -21.79 -12.53
N ILE A 154 1.08 -22.68 -11.63
CA ILE A 154 2.31 -23.49 -11.81
C ILE A 154 2.14 -24.43 -12.99
N ALA A 155 1.02 -25.13 -13.09
CA ALA A 155 0.74 -26.04 -14.21
C ALA A 155 0.68 -25.30 -15.55
N GLY A 156 0.03 -24.15 -15.60
CA GLY A 156 -0.02 -23.28 -16.78
C GLY A 156 1.39 -22.86 -17.24
N TRP A 157 2.26 -22.47 -16.31
CA TRP A 157 3.67 -22.16 -16.61
C TRP A 157 4.42 -23.38 -17.17
N LEU A 158 4.22 -24.56 -16.58
CA LEU A 158 4.86 -25.82 -17.01
C LEU A 158 4.15 -26.48 -18.19
N ARG A 159 3.07 -25.90 -18.71
CA ARG A 159 2.23 -26.41 -19.81
C ARG A 159 1.63 -27.79 -19.52
N LEU A 160 1.25 -28.03 -18.28
CA LEU A 160 0.58 -29.24 -17.83
C LEU A 160 -0.95 -29.06 -17.86
N LYS A 161 -1.67 -30.14 -18.17
CA LYS A 161 -3.14 -30.17 -18.03
C LYS A 161 -3.49 -30.78 -16.68
N ILE A 162 -4.23 -30.06 -15.87
CA ILE A 162 -4.77 -30.58 -14.60
C ILE A 162 -6.20 -31.07 -14.85
N THR A 163 -6.54 -32.21 -14.29
CA THR A 163 -7.89 -32.80 -14.29
C THR A 163 -8.22 -33.27 -12.88
N GLY A 164 -9.51 -33.25 -12.51
CA GLY A 164 -9.95 -33.75 -11.20
C GLY A 164 -9.62 -32.79 -10.04
N ARG A 165 -9.62 -31.48 -10.28
CA ARG A 165 -9.40 -30.46 -9.22
C ARG A 165 -10.44 -30.57 -8.11
N HIS A 166 -10.00 -30.18 -6.92
CA HIS A 166 -10.83 -30.24 -5.69
C HIS A 166 -11.29 -31.65 -5.34
N SER A 167 -10.42 -32.63 -5.60
CA SER A 167 -10.43 -33.95 -5.00
C SER A 167 -9.02 -34.30 -4.57
N ALA A 168 -8.85 -34.92 -3.41
CA ALA A 168 -7.53 -35.19 -2.87
C ALA A 168 -6.64 -35.98 -3.84
N LEU A 169 -7.16 -37.00 -4.54
CA LEU A 169 -6.40 -37.73 -5.54
C LEU A 169 -6.07 -36.87 -6.76
N GLY A 170 -7.00 -36.04 -7.26
CA GLY A 170 -6.76 -35.17 -8.41
C GLY A 170 -5.68 -34.15 -8.14
N ASP A 171 -5.70 -33.54 -6.95
CA ASP A 171 -4.71 -32.55 -6.55
C ASP A 171 -3.34 -33.18 -6.22
N ALA A 172 -3.32 -34.39 -5.64
CA ALA A 172 -2.11 -35.19 -5.50
C ALA A 172 -1.47 -35.53 -6.87
N ILE A 173 -2.27 -35.94 -7.87
CA ILE A 173 -1.77 -36.18 -9.24
C ILE A 173 -1.19 -34.90 -9.84
N ALA A 174 -1.90 -33.79 -9.72
CA ALA A 174 -1.42 -32.50 -10.22
C ALA A 174 -0.11 -32.08 -9.55
N ALA A 175 -0.01 -32.21 -8.22
CA ALA A 175 1.22 -31.93 -7.47
C ALA A 175 2.39 -32.84 -7.91
N GLY A 176 2.13 -34.12 -8.18
CA GLY A 176 3.10 -35.07 -8.68
C GLY A 176 3.61 -34.73 -10.08
N ASP A 177 2.72 -34.44 -11.02
CA ASP A 177 3.05 -34.04 -12.39
C ASP A 177 3.84 -32.73 -12.39
N ILE A 178 3.46 -31.75 -11.56
CA ILE A 178 4.19 -30.49 -11.38
C ILE A 178 5.57 -30.76 -10.80
N PHE A 179 5.69 -31.58 -9.77
CA PHE A 179 7.00 -31.93 -9.19
C PHE A 179 7.94 -32.53 -10.24
N ALA A 180 7.46 -33.49 -11.02
CA ALA A 180 8.22 -34.10 -12.10
C ALA A 180 8.70 -33.04 -13.13
N ALA A 181 7.82 -32.13 -13.53
CA ALA A 181 8.14 -31.07 -14.48
C ALA A 181 9.05 -29.97 -13.89
N LEU A 182 9.06 -29.79 -12.56
CA LEU A 182 9.96 -28.86 -11.88
C LEU A 182 11.44 -29.36 -11.83
N ILE A 183 11.68 -30.64 -11.91
CA ILE A 183 13.06 -31.19 -11.79
C ILE A 183 14.05 -30.53 -12.78
N PRO A 184 13.76 -30.37 -14.08
CA PRO A 184 14.64 -29.66 -15.01
C PRO A 184 14.83 -28.18 -14.65
N GLU A 185 13.78 -27.50 -14.16
CA GLU A 185 13.82 -26.08 -13.79
C GLU A 185 14.67 -25.88 -12.52
N LEU A 186 14.52 -26.73 -11.52
CA LEU A 186 15.35 -26.74 -10.31
C LEU A 186 16.83 -27.00 -10.63
N ARG A 187 17.10 -27.86 -11.58
CA ARG A 187 18.48 -28.10 -12.06
C ARG A 187 19.14 -26.85 -12.64
N LYS A 188 18.37 -25.98 -13.31
CA LYS A 188 18.86 -24.66 -13.78
C LYS A 188 19.26 -23.75 -12.61
N ARG A 189 18.68 -23.97 -11.42
CA ARG A 189 18.99 -23.28 -10.17
C ARG A 189 20.06 -24.00 -9.31
N ASN A 190 20.74 -24.97 -9.86
CA ASN A 190 21.72 -25.83 -9.19
C ASN A 190 21.16 -26.69 -8.05
N ILE A 191 19.83 -26.92 -8.03
CA ILE A 191 19.19 -27.85 -7.10
C ILE A 191 18.98 -29.19 -7.81
N ARG A 192 19.74 -30.19 -7.43
CA ARG A 192 19.85 -31.50 -8.13
C ARG A 192 19.50 -32.69 -7.24
N THR A 193 19.67 -32.51 -5.92
CA THR A 193 19.52 -33.59 -4.94
C THR A 193 18.41 -33.28 -3.96
N LEU A 194 17.93 -34.31 -3.27
CA LEU A 194 16.92 -34.20 -2.22
C LEU A 194 17.32 -33.22 -1.11
N GLY A 195 18.56 -33.34 -0.61
CA GLY A 195 19.06 -32.47 0.44
C GLY A 195 19.16 -31.00 0.01
N GLU A 196 19.58 -30.72 -1.25
CA GLU A 196 19.57 -29.36 -1.78
C GLU A 196 18.14 -28.78 -1.87
N ALA A 197 17.16 -29.57 -2.29
CA ALA A 197 15.78 -29.17 -2.37
C ALA A 197 15.17 -28.92 -0.97
N GLU A 198 15.47 -29.80 0.00
CA GLU A 198 15.02 -29.63 1.39
C GLU A 198 15.60 -28.34 2.01
N VAL A 199 16.91 -28.11 1.86
CA VAL A 199 17.58 -26.91 2.37
C VAL A 199 17.00 -25.65 1.72
N ALA A 200 16.76 -25.67 0.42
CA ALA A 200 16.18 -24.54 -0.29
C ALA A 200 14.72 -24.25 0.16
N CYS A 201 13.90 -25.29 0.33
CA CYS A 201 12.54 -25.15 0.88
C CYS A 201 12.55 -24.65 2.32
N LEU A 202 13.47 -25.15 3.16
CA LEU A 202 13.58 -24.73 4.55
C LEU A 202 13.99 -23.27 4.66
N ALA A 203 15.00 -22.85 3.91
CA ALA A 203 15.46 -21.45 3.89
C ALA A 203 14.36 -20.47 3.45
N LEU A 204 13.54 -20.86 2.46
CA LEU A 204 12.41 -20.07 2.02
C LEU A 204 11.28 -20.09 3.06
N SER A 205 11.00 -21.21 3.71
CA SER A 205 10.02 -21.33 4.78
C SER A 205 10.42 -20.49 6.00
N ASP A 206 11.69 -20.56 6.43
CA ASP A 206 12.21 -19.75 7.53
C ASP A 206 12.11 -18.24 7.24
N ALA A 207 12.35 -17.84 6.00
CA ALA A 207 12.18 -16.46 5.57
C ALA A 207 10.71 -16.03 5.63
N LEU A 208 9.77 -16.90 5.24
CA LEU A 208 8.33 -16.66 5.35
C LEU A 208 7.87 -16.63 6.81
N GLU A 209 8.35 -17.56 7.67
CA GLU A 209 8.02 -17.57 9.09
C GLU A 209 8.65 -16.40 9.85
N ALA A 210 9.85 -15.98 9.51
CA ALA A 210 10.45 -14.76 10.05
C ALA A 210 9.61 -13.53 9.70
N GLY A 211 9.04 -13.49 8.48
CA GLY A 211 8.02 -12.53 8.09
C GLY A 211 6.79 -12.57 9.01
N HIS A 212 6.23 -13.75 9.27
CA HIS A 212 5.08 -13.94 10.18
C HIS A 212 5.36 -13.48 11.61
N ARG A 213 6.50 -13.88 12.19
CA ARG A 213 6.89 -13.46 13.55
C ARG A 213 7.15 -11.96 13.67
N ALA A 214 7.47 -11.30 12.54
CA ALA A 214 7.62 -9.85 12.49
C ALA A 214 6.28 -9.10 12.35
N GLY A 215 5.14 -9.79 12.48
CA GLY A 215 3.80 -9.19 12.37
C GLY A 215 3.34 -8.93 10.94
N TRP A 216 3.94 -9.62 9.98
CA TRP A 216 3.48 -9.63 8.60
C TRP A 216 2.31 -10.61 8.51
N ALA A 217 1.11 -10.10 8.31
CA ALA A 217 -0.01 -10.95 7.95
C ALA A 217 0.32 -11.74 6.69
N GLU A 218 -0.09 -13.02 6.62
CA GLU A 218 -0.15 -13.67 5.31
C GLU A 218 -0.89 -12.76 4.35
N PRO A 219 -0.44 -12.63 3.08
CA PRO A 219 -1.31 -12.04 2.10
C PRO A 219 -2.59 -12.88 2.12
N VAL A 220 -3.67 -12.28 2.61
CA VAL A 220 -5.01 -12.83 2.48
C VAL A 220 -5.10 -13.32 1.05
N SER A 221 -5.53 -14.58 0.84
CA SER A 221 -5.73 -15.16 -0.49
C SER A 221 -6.47 -14.12 -1.30
N ARG A 222 -5.76 -13.43 -2.20
CA ARG A 222 -6.35 -12.33 -2.96
C ARG A 222 -7.49 -12.93 -3.75
N PRO A 223 -8.72 -12.38 -3.65
CA PRO A 223 -9.68 -12.60 -4.72
C PRO A 223 -8.91 -12.32 -6.01
N GLN A 224 -9.03 -13.16 -7.02
CA GLN A 224 -8.32 -13.02 -8.31
C GLN A 224 -8.28 -11.55 -8.65
N ALA A 225 -7.10 -10.93 -8.54
CA ALA A 225 -6.96 -9.53 -8.85
C ALA A 225 -7.43 -9.41 -10.31
N PRO A 226 -8.43 -8.56 -10.60
CA PRO A 226 -8.84 -8.36 -11.98
C PRO A 226 -7.57 -8.03 -12.75
N ALA A 227 -7.35 -8.70 -13.89
CA ALA A 227 -6.18 -8.50 -14.70
C ALA A 227 -5.96 -7.00 -14.84
N PHE A 228 -4.87 -6.46 -14.25
CA PHE A 228 -4.61 -5.04 -14.18
C PHE A 228 -4.67 -4.48 -15.59
N GLN A 229 -5.71 -3.72 -15.90
CA GLN A 229 -5.72 -2.97 -17.14
C GLN A 229 -4.58 -1.95 -17.08
N PRO A 230 -3.81 -1.77 -18.16
CA PRO A 230 -2.76 -0.76 -18.15
C PRO A 230 -3.39 0.59 -17.85
N VAL A 231 -2.96 1.20 -16.75
CA VAL A 231 -3.42 2.53 -16.34
C VAL A 231 -2.70 3.55 -17.20
N ASP A 232 -3.44 4.46 -17.85
CA ASP A 232 -2.84 5.56 -18.60
C ASP A 232 -2.13 6.51 -17.59
N PRO A 233 -0.78 6.59 -17.60
CA PRO A 233 -0.03 7.38 -16.62
C PRO A 233 -0.21 8.89 -16.83
N TYR A 234 -0.79 9.33 -17.92
CA TYR A 234 -0.92 10.75 -18.26
C TYR A 234 -1.78 11.50 -17.24
N ALA A 235 -2.87 10.91 -16.77
CA ALA A 235 -3.76 11.50 -15.76
C ALA A 235 -3.07 11.71 -14.41
N TYR A 236 -2.00 10.96 -14.13
CA TYR A 236 -1.19 11.05 -12.92
C TYR A 236 0.05 11.95 -13.08
N ARG A 237 0.41 12.33 -14.31
CA ARG A 237 1.52 13.26 -14.58
C ARG A 237 1.12 14.72 -14.47
N HIS A 238 -0.12 15.04 -14.80
CA HIS A 238 -0.56 16.41 -14.97
C HIS A 238 -1.40 16.88 -13.81
N ARG A 239 -1.08 18.07 -13.31
CA ARG A 239 -1.91 18.76 -12.33
C ARG A 239 -3.01 19.53 -13.03
N VAL A 240 -4.14 19.70 -12.35
CA VAL A 240 -5.30 20.46 -12.85
C VAL A 240 -4.91 21.86 -13.30
N GLY A 241 -4.02 22.52 -12.55
CA GLY A 241 -3.52 23.87 -12.87
C GLY A 241 -2.80 23.98 -14.22
N SER A 242 -2.14 22.91 -14.69
CA SER A 242 -1.49 22.90 -16.02
C SER A 242 -2.44 22.58 -17.17
N LEU A 243 -3.66 22.14 -16.87
CA LEU A 243 -4.65 21.69 -17.84
C LEU A 243 -5.85 22.63 -17.95
N MET A 244 -6.11 23.41 -16.91
CA MET A 244 -7.25 24.34 -16.85
C MET A 244 -7.12 25.47 -17.86
N SER A 245 -8.25 25.98 -18.30
CA SER A 245 -8.33 27.26 -18.99
C SER A 245 -8.21 28.39 -17.97
N SER A 246 -7.20 29.25 -18.12
CA SER A 246 -6.94 30.41 -17.25
C SER A 246 -6.51 31.62 -18.13
N PRO A 247 -6.97 32.86 -17.82
CA PRO A 247 -7.94 33.21 -16.79
C PRO A 247 -9.36 32.72 -17.10
N PRO A 248 -10.18 32.43 -16.05
CA PRO A 248 -11.57 32.00 -16.26
C PRO A 248 -12.42 33.13 -16.81
N ILE A 249 -13.36 32.79 -17.71
CA ILE A 249 -14.28 33.77 -18.28
C ILE A 249 -15.45 33.94 -17.34
N VAL A 250 -15.56 35.13 -16.77
CA VAL A 250 -16.61 35.53 -15.82
C VAL A 250 -17.48 36.62 -16.42
N VAL A 251 -18.79 36.51 -16.23
CA VAL A 251 -19.77 37.51 -16.68
C VAL A 251 -20.55 38.04 -15.47
N LYS A 252 -21.02 39.29 -15.58
CA LYS A 252 -21.86 39.89 -14.54
C LYS A 252 -23.24 39.22 -14.50
N SER A 253 -23.75 38.98 -13.31
CA SER A 253 -25.03 38.32 -13.03
C SER A 253 -26.22 38.92 -13.79
N THR A 254 -26.22 40.24 -14.00
CA THR A 254 -27.27 40.99 -14.70
C THR A 254 -27.18 40.95 -16.24
N LYS A 255 -26.13 40.35 -16.81
CA LYS A 255 -25.91 40.34 -18.28
C LYS A 255 -27.02 39.54 -18.97
N PRO A 256 -27.62 40.06 -20.08
CA PRO A 256 -28.66 39.35 -20.84
C PRO A 256 -28.10 38.03 -21.38
N THR A 257 -28.90 36.97 -21.33
CA THR A 257 -28.50 35.62 -21.81
C THR A 257 -28.04 35.61 -23.27
N ARG A 258 -28.69 36.39 -24.16
CA ARG A 258 -28.27 36.55 -25.57
C ARG A 258 -26.79 36.92 -25.68
N GLN A 259 -26.36 37.96 -24.93
CA GLN A 259 -24.98 38.43 -24.99
C GLN A 259 -23.98 37.39 -24.45
N VAL A 260 -24.45 36.52 -23.50
CA VAL A 260 -23.62 35.42 -22.99
C VAL A 260 -23.48 34.32 -24.04
N ILE A 261 -24.56 34.00 -24.77
CA ILE A 261 -24.53 33.05 -25.91
C ILE A 261 -23.56 33.57 -26.98
N ASP A 262 -23.67 34.83 -27.37
CA ASP A 262 -22.78 35.44 -28.37
C ASP A 262 -21.30 35.38 -27.92
N LEU A 263 -21.06 35.64 -26.64
CA LEU A 263 -19.72 35.49 -26.03
C LEU A 263 -19.21 34.06 -26.10
N MET A 264 -20.06 33.08 -25.74
CA MET A 264 -19.69 31.65 -25.76
C MET A 264 -19.39 31.18 -27.18
N VAL A 265 -20.22 31.56 -28.18
CA VAL A 265 -20.00 31.25 -29.57
C VAL A 265 -18.70 31.89 -30.11
N LYS A 266 -18.52 33.21 -29.87
CA LYS A 266 -17.34 33.95 -30.28
C LYS A 266 -16.04 33.41 -29.72
N ARG A 267 -16.07 32.98 -28.43
CA ARG A 267 -14.91 32.44 -27.71
C ARG A 267 -14.76 30.95 -27.87
N LYS A 268 -15.72 30.27 -28.51
CA LYS A 268 -15.77 28.80 -28.68
C LYS A 268 -15.66 28.03 -27.33
N ILE A 269 -16.38 28.51 -26.30
CA ILE A 269 -16.42 27.96 -24.97
C ILE A 269 -17.79 27.39 -24.66
N SER A 270 -17.83 26.28 -23.88
CA SER A 270 -19.05 25.56 -23.51
C SER A 270 -19.60 25.96 -22.13
N SER A 271 -18.93 26.88 -21.43
CA SER A 271 -19.41 27.39 -20.12
C SER A 271 -18.85 28.76 -19.81
N VAL A 272 -19.56 29.51 -18.99
CA VAL A 272 -19.11 30.76 -18.36
C VAL A 272 -19.42 30.74 -16.89
N LEU A 273 -18.58 31.44 -16.11
CA LEU A 273 -18.86 31.69 -14.70
C LEU A 273 -19.64 33.00 -14.53
N VAL A 274 -20.50 33.03 -13.53
CA VAL A 274 -21.40 34.17 -13.26
C VAL A 274 -21.20 34.67 -11.84
N SER A 275 -20.89 35.95 -11.68
CA SER A 275 -20.80 36.58 -10.36
C SER A 275 -21.44 37.99 -10.38
N GLU A 276 -21.69 38.53 -9.20
CA GLU A 276 -22.24 39.90 -9.04
C GLU A 276 -21.29 40.94 -9.68
N ARG A 277 -19.98 40.80 -9.48
CA ARG A 277 -18.97 41.73 -10.00
C ARG A 277 -18.63 41.51 -11.45
N GLY A 278 -18.72 40.27 -11.93
CA GLY A 278 -18.33 39.88 -13.28
C GLY A 278 -16.82 39.80 -13.50
N THR A 279 -16.04 39.66 -12.44
CA THR A 279 -14.57 39.61 -12.40
C THR A 279 -14.10 38.31 -11.71
N PRO A 280 -12.90 37.76 -12.03
CA PRO A 280 -12.41 36.49 -11.51
C PRO A 280 -11.62 36.61 -10.18
N ASP A 281 -11.79 37.72 -9.44
CA ASP A 281 -11.00 38.12 -8.28
C ASP A 281 -11.67 37.82 -6.91
N GLN A 282 -12.59 36.87 -6.89
CA GLN A 282 -13.38 36.56 -5.68
C GLN A 282 -13.17 35.09 -5.26
N ALA A 283 -13.55 34.80 -4.02
CA ALA A 283 -13.63 33.43 -3.52
C ALA A 283 -14.64 32.60 -4.32
N ILE A 284 -14.40 31.31 -4.43
CA ILE A 284 -15.12 30.42 -5.35
C ILE A 284 -16.62 30.36 -5.08
N GLU A 285 -17.05 30.61 -3.86
CA GLU A 285 -18.44 30.62 -3.42
C GLU A 285 -19.26 31.77 -4.04
N ALA A 286 -18.59 32.83 -4.51
CA ALA A 286 -19.22 33.96 -5.16
C ALA A 286 -19.76 33.66 -6.55
N TYR A 287 -19.37 32.52 -7.12
CA TYR A 287 -19.67 32.21 -8.52
C TYR A 287 -20.75 31.14 -8.67
N GLY A 288 -21.44 31.20 -9.80
CA GLY A 288 -22.23 30.13 -10.39
C GLY A 288 -21.67 29.78 -11.77
N ILE A 289 -22.10 28.68 -12.37
CA ILE A 289 -21.75 28.28 -13.73
C ILE A 289 -23.00 28.21 -14.62
N VAL A 290 -22.86 28.64 -15.85
CA VAL A 290 -23.85 28.44 -16.91
C VAL A 290 -23.16 27.69 -18.05
N THR A 291 -23.77 26.58 -18.49
CA THR A 291 -23.28 25.71 -19.55
C THR A 291 -24.21 25.74 -20.76
N GLU A 292 -23.74 25.28 -21.93
CA GLU A 292 -24.56 25.08 -23.12
C GLU A 292 -25.83 24.25 -22.83
N ARG A 293 -25.75 23.26 -21.93
CA ARG A 293 -26.90 22.43 -21.56
C ARG A 293 -27.95 23.22 -20.80
N ASP A 294 -27.54 24.15 -19.93
CA ASP A 294 -28.47 24.99 -19.17
C ASP A 294 -29.21 25.94 -20.09
N LEU A 295 -28.48 26.51 -21.07
CA LEU A 295 -29.05 27.34 -22.12
C LEU A 295 -30.05 26.56 -22.97
N LEU A 296 -29.68 25.39 -23.51
CA LEU A 296 -30.56 24.54 -24.30
C LEU A 296 -31.81 24.10 -23.51
N ARG A 297 -31.66 23.71 -22.25
CA ARG A 297 -32.79 23.34 -21.40
C ARG A 297 -33.77 24.50 -21.22
N ARG A 298 -33.27 25.72 -21.03
CA ARG A 298 -34.13 26.91 -20.91
C ARG A 298 -34.78 27.27 -22.21
N MET A 299 -34.05 27.24 -23.31
CA MET A 299 -34.60 27.52 -24.64
C MET A 299 -35.71 26.56 -25.07
N SER A 300 -35.60 25.27 -24.65
CA SER A 300 -36.66 24.30 -24.93
C SER A 300 -37.94 24.54 -24.12
N SER A 301 -37.87 25.26 -23.03
CA SER A 301 -39.06 25.58 -22.19
C SER A 301 -39.70 26.91 -22.50
N ASP A 302 -38.94 27.96 -22.92
CA ASP A 302 -39.41 29.28 -23.23
C ASP A 302 -38.37 30.06 -24.04
N ALA A 303 -38.35 29.84 -25.34
CA ALA A 303 -37.32 30.39 -26.22
C ALA A 303 -37.33 31.92 -26.31
N GLU A 304 -38.52 32.53 -26.36
CA GLU A 304 -38.65 34.00 -26.57
C GLU A 304 -38.12 34.79 -25.38
N ARG A 305 -38.45 34.35 -24.15
CA ARG A 305 -38.02 35.03 -22.91
C ARG A 305 -36.60 34.67 -22.51
N ALA A 306 -36.10 33.51 -22.92
CA ALA A 306 -34.77 33.01 -22.52
C ALA A 306 -33.61 33.96 -22.89
N PHE A 307 -33.74 34.69 -24.01
CA PHE A 307 -32.68 35.54 -24.54
C PHE A 307 -32.48 36.84 -23.75
N ASP A 308 -33.55 37.42 -23.17
CA ASP A 308 -33.52 38.71 -22.51
C ASP A 308 -33.38 38.58 -21.00
N MET A 309 -33.51 37.40 -20.46
CA MET A 309 -33.33 37.15 -19.02
C MET A 309 -31.90 37.37 -18.55
N PRO A 310 -31.70 37.86 -17.30
CA PRO A 310 -30.38 37.88 -16.67
C PRO A 310 -29.80 36.49 -16.55
N VAL A 311 -28.53 36.34 -16.94
CA VAL A 311 -27.83 35.04 -16.93
C VAL A 311 -27.77 34.39 -15.54
N ALA A 312 -27.88 35.17 -14.47
CA ALA A 312 -27.96 34.67 -13.10
C ALA A 312 -29.09 33.66 -12.87
N SER A 313 -30.22 33.81 -13.60
CA SER A 313 -31.38 32.92 -13.47
C SER A 313 -31.11 31.50 -14.00
N LEU A 314 -30.05 31.33 -14.77
CA LEU A 314 -29.61 30.04 -15.35
C LEU A 314 -28.39 29.43 -14.62
N ALA A 315 -27.79 30.20 -13.72
CA ALA A 315 -26.53 29.80 -13.08
C ALA A 315 -26.75 28.71 -12.02
N THR A 316 -26.07 27.61 -12.19
CA THR A 316 -26.03 26.52 -11.20
C THR A 316 -25.06 26.87 -10.06
N ARG A 317 -25.55 26.71 -8.83
CA ARG A 317 -24.80 26.90 -7.57
C ARG A 317 -25.13 25.78 -6.58
N PRO A 318 -24.23 25.38 -5.66
CA PRO A 318 -22.83 25.82 -5.55
C PRO A 318 -21.96 25.24 -6.69
N LEU A 319 -20.79 25.86 -6.93
CA LEU A 319 -19.84 25.35 -7.92
C LEU A 319 -19.21 24.04 -7.45
N VAL A 320 -19.15 23.07 -8.33
CA VAL A 320 -18.26 21.91 -8.14
C VAL A 320 -16.84 22.35 -8.46
N SER A 321 -15.95 22.27 -7.46
CA SER A 321 -14.59 22.79 -7.58
C SER A 321 -13.51 21.76 -7.28
N ILE A 322 -12.29 22.06 -7.77
CA ILE A 322 -11.09 21.27 -7.50
C ILE A 322 -9.89 22.20 -7.29
N ARG A 323 -8.88 21.77 -6.54
CA ARG A 323 -7.64 22.56 -6.37
C ARG A 323 -6.78 22.51 -7.63
N ALA A 324 -6.10 23.61 -7.94
CA ALA A 324 -5.13 23.67 -9.06
C ALA A 324 -3.98 22.67 -8.87
N ALA A 325 -3.56 22.44 -7.63
CA ALA A 325 -2.50 21.49 -7.28
C ALA A 325 -2.93 20.00 -7.38
N ALA A 326 -4.23 19.70 -7.52
CA ALA A 326 -4.71 18.32 -7.65
C ALA A 326 -4.26 17.70 -8.99
N PHE A 327 -4.06 16.38 -9.02
CA PHE A 327 -3.79 15.64 -10.25
C PHE A 327 -5.04 15.49 -11.12
N ALA A 328 -4.84 15.34 -12.44
CA ALA A 328 -5.94 15.27 -13.41
C ALA A 328 -6.89 14.09 -13.17
N TYR A 329 -6.40 12.95 -12.72
CA TYR A 329 -7.25 11.78 -12.42
C TYR A 329 -8.33 12.10 -11.38
N ARG A 330 -8.04 12.97 -10.39
CA ARG A 330 -9.03 13.43 -9.40
C ARG A 330 -10.13 14.29 -10.03
N ALA A 331 -9.79 15.06 -11.07
CA ALA A 331 -10.77 15.83 -11.81
C ALA A 331 -11.68 14.92 -12.63
N ILE A 332 -11.11 13.90 -13.28
CA ILE A 332 -11.85 12.91 -14.08
C ILE A 332 -12.90 12.22 -13.22
N GLY A 333 -12.49 11.63 -12.07
CA GLY A 333 -13.41 10.95 -11.18
C GLY A 333 -14.48 11.87 -10.59
N ARG A 334 -14.11 13.10 -10.22
CA ARG A 334 -15.10 14.06 -9.72
C ARG A 334 -16.13 14.45 -10.77
N MET A 335 -15.72 14.63 -12.05
CA MET A 335 -16.63 14.88 -13.15
C MET A 335 -17.55 13.70 -13.39
N ASP A 336 -17.01 12.48 -13.41
CA ASP A 336 -17.81 11.28 -13.65
C ASP A 336 -18.82 11.01 -12.53
N ARG A 337 -18.37 11.05 -11.28
CA ARG A 337 -19.23 10.85 -10.11
C ARG A 337 -20.39 11.82 -10.06
N LEU A 338 -20.10 13.12 -10.24
CA LEU A 338 -21.12 14.17 -10.11
C LEU A 338 -21.84 14.44 -11.45
N LYS A 339 -21.50 13.66 -12.49
CA LYS A 339 -22.06 13.79 -13.87
C LYS A 339 -21.99 15.24 -14.39
N VAL A 340 -20.91 15.96 -14.01
CA VAL A 340 -20.61 17.31 -14.50
C VAL A 340 -19.49 17.27 -15.52
N ARG A 341 -19.49 18.21 -16.47
CA ARG A 341 -18.48 18.34 -17.52
C ARG A 341 -17.48 19.48 -17.29
N HIS A 342 -17.69 20.27 -16.24
CA HIS A 342 -16.87 21.43 -15.91
C HIS A 342 -16.63 21.47 -14.40
N LEU A 343 -15.39 21.76 -14.01
CA LEU A 343 -15.00 22.02 -12.64
C LEU A 343 -14.41 23.41 -12.56
N ALA A 344 -14.83 24.18 -11.58
CA ALA A 344 -14.15 25.41 -11.24
C ALA A 344 -12.84 25.08 -10.52
N VAL A 345 -11.74 25.74 -10.89
CA VAL A 345 -10.42 25.50 -10.30
C VAL A 345 -10.11 26.62 -9.32
N ARG A 346 -9.73 26.23 -8.10
CA ARG A 346 -9.33 27.15 -7.04
C ARG A 346 -7.87 26.95 -6.63
N ASP A 347 -7.26 28.00 -6.14
CA ASP A 347 -5.98 27.91 -5.46
C ASP A 347 -6.13 27.37 -4.02
N ASP A 348 -5.03 27.32 -3.26
CA ASP A 348 -5.04 26.86 -1.87
C ASP A 348 -5.71 27.87 -0.93
N GLY A 349 -5.81 29.16 -1.32
CA GLY A 349 -6.55 30.20 -0.62
C GLY A 349 -8.06 30.20 -0.91
N GLY A 350 -8.56 29.31 -1.76
CA GLY A 350 -9.97 29.24 -2.13
C GLY A 350 -10.39 30.21 -3.24
N MET A 351 -9.45 30.95 -3.84
CA MET A 351 -9.72 31.88 -4.93
C MET A 351 -9.90 31.17 -6.26
N LEU A 352 -10.80 31.65 -7.10
CA LEU A 352 -11.01 31.14 -8.45
C LEU A 352 -9.81 31.46 -9.34
N VAL A 353 -9.19 30.42 -9.94
CA VAL A 353 -8.02 30.58 -10.83
C VAL A 353 -8.22 30.04 -12.24
N GLY A 354 -9.26 29.21 -12.46
CA GLY A 354 -9.53 28.65 -13.79
C GLY A 354 -10.80 27.82 -13.88
N VAL A 355 -11.02 27.22 -15.04
CA VAL A 355 -12.08 26.23 -15.29
C VAL A 355 -11.43 25.05 -16.03
N LEU A 356 -11.77 23.83 -15.64
CA LEU A 356 -11.38 22.60 -16.31
C LEU A 356 -12.63 21.94 -16.91
N SER A 357 -12.59 21.63 -18.18
CA SER A 357 -13.68 20.93 -18.86
C SER A 357 -13.30 19.47 -19.17
N SER A 358 -14.32 18.62 -19.40
CA SER A 358 -14.10 17.24 -19.85
C SER A 358 -13.40 17.19 -21.24
N ARG A 359 -13.53 18.23 -22.06
CA ARG A 359 -12.80 18.36 -23.32
C ARG A 359 -11.30 18.59 -23.10
N ASP A 360 -10.92 19.34 -22.07
CA ASP A 360 -9.51 19.52 -21.70
C ASP A 360 -8.90 18.20 -21.26
N LEU A 361 -9.68 17.35 -20.61
CA LEU A 361 -9.29 16.01 -20.17
C LEU A 361 -9.33 14.96 -21.29
N LEU A 362 -10.27 15.04 -22.25
CA LEU A 362 -10.31 14.15 -23.42
C LEU A 362 -9.08 14.31 -24.33
N ARG A 363 -8.41 15.43 -24.30
CA ARG A 363 -7.08 15.59 -24.90
C ARG A 363 -6.03 14.70 -24.26
N LEU A 364 -6.33 14.17 -23.11
CA LEU A 364 -5.49 13.28 -22.32
C LEU A 364 -5.78 11.83 -22.66
N ARG A 365 -5.99 11.30 -23.75
CA ARG A 365 -6.17 9.85 -24.02
C ARG A 365 -6.68 9.03 -22.80
N ALA A 366 -7.65 9.59 -22.07
CA ALA A 366 -8.19 8.98 -20.87
C ALA A 366 -9.20 7.88 -21.21
N ALA A 367 -8.73 6.81 -21.85
CA ALA A 367 -9.45 5.55 -21.81
C ALA A 367 -8.92 4.78 -20.59
N ALA A 368 -9.76 4.62 -19.58
CA ALA A 368 -9.57 3.72 -18.44
C ALA A 368 -8.47 4.11 -17.40
N ALA A 369 -8.44 5.36 -16.94
CA ALA A 369 -7.88 5.61 -15.61
C ALA A 369 -8.86 4.99 -14.59
N ILE A 370 -8.45 3.90 -13.94
CA ILE A 370 -9.17 3.40 -12.76
C ILE A 370 -9.07 4.52 -11.73
N ASP A 371 -10.20 5.11 -11.40
CA ASP A 371 -10.22 6.18 -10.42
C ASP A 371 -10.15 5.59 -9.01
N LEU A 372 -8.93 5.32 -8.58
CA LEU A 372 -8.65 4.78 -7.25
C LEU A 372 -9.20 5.70 -6.15
N ASP A 373 -9.00 7.02 -6.29
CA ASP A 373 -9.52 8.01 -5.34
C ASP A 373 -11.06 7.95 -5.29
N ASP A 374 -11.74 7.78 -6.45
CA ASP A 374 -13.20 7.69 -6.49
C ASP A 374 -13.74 6.42 -5.81
N THR A 375 -13.08 5.28 -6.02
CA THR A 375 -13.48 4.02 -5.36
C THR A 375 -13.26 4.08 -3.85
N ILE A 376 -12.18 4.72 -3.39
CA ILE A 376 -11.93 4.96 -1.96
C ILE A 376 -13.01 5.88 -1.38
N GLU A 377 -13.32 7.00 -2.04
CA GLU A 377 -14.33 7.96 -1.58
C GLU A 377 -15.73 7.34 -1.40
N HIS A 378 -16.07 6.35 -2.24
CA HIS A 378 -17.40 5.71 -2.23
C HIS A 378 -17.46 4.41 -1.45
N ALA A 379 -16.35 3.90 -0.94
CA ALA A 379 -16.32 2.69 -0.13
C ALA A 379 -17.27 2.82 1.07
N ARG A 380 -18.06 1.79 1.31
CA ARG A 380 -19.10 1.77 2.35
C ARG A 380 -18.64 1.11 3.63
N ASP A 381 -17.58 0.32 3.56
CA ASP A 381 -17.01 -0.42 4.68
C ASP A 381 -15.50 -0.70 4.47
N GLY A 382 -14.89 -1.35 5.46
CA GLY A 382 -13.47 -1.70 5.43
C GLY A 382 -13.11 -2.68 4.32
N ALA A 383 -14.01 -3.56 3.91
CA ALA A 383 -13.76 -4.52 2.84
C ALA A 383 -13.70 -3.82 1.46
N GLU A 384 -14.58 -2.87 1.21
CA GLU A 384 -14.54 -2.04 -0.01
C GLU A 384 -13.29 -1.14 -0.03
N LEU A 385 -12.87 -0.60 1.12
CA LEU A 385 -11.61 0.14 1.24
C LEU A 385 -10.40 -0.77 0.94
N ALA A 386 -10.39 -1.99 1.47
CA ALA A 386 -9.32 -2.97 1.20
C ALA A 386 -9.25 -3.33 -0.29
N ALA A 387 -10.40 -3.56 -0.93
CA ALA A 387 -10.48 -3.83 -2.35
C ALA A 387 -9.90 -2.66 -3.17
N SER A 388 -10.27 -1.42 -2.85
CA SER A 388 -9.74 -0.22 -3.50
C SER A 388 -8.23 -0.09 -3.29
N TRP A 389 -7.75 -0.20 -2.05
CA TRP A 389 -6.32 -0.10 -1.73
C TRP A 389 -5.47 -1.17 -2.42
N SER A 390 -6.01 -2.37 -2.62
CA SER A 390 -5.34 -3.46 -3.33
C SER A 390 -5.02 -3.16 -4.80
N MET A 391 -5.61 -2.12 -5.39
CA MET A 391 -5.36 -1.69 -6.77
C MET A 391 -4.08 -0.84 -6.89
N LEU A 392 -3.61 -0.24 -5.79
CA LEU A 392 -2.46 0.67 -5.76
C LEU A 392 -1.18 0.08 -6.38
N PRO A 393 -0.78 -1.19 -6.14
CA PRO A 393 0.42 -1.76 -6.76
C PRO A 393 0.39 -1.76 -8.29
N GLY A 394 -0.79 -1.97 -8.89
CA GLY A 394 -0.97 -1.90 -10.35
C GLY A 394 -0.73 -0.50 -10.89
N VAL A 395 -1.29 0.51 -10.23
CA VAL A 395 -1.08 1.92 -10.57
C VAL A 395 0.40 2.28 -10.49
N VAL A 396 1.05 1.97 -9.38
CA VAL A 396 2.47 2.28 -9.16
C VAL A 396 3.37 1.60 -10.17
N ARG A 397 3.12 0.33 -10.51
CA ARG A 397 3.88 -0.40 -11.56
C ARG A 397 3.78 0.28 -12.92
N SER A 398 2.58 0.75 -13.29
CA SER A 398 2.37 1.48 -14.54
C SER A 398 3.17 2.78 -14.57
N LEU A 399 3.12 3.56 -13.46
CA LEU A 399 3.82 4.83 -13.33
C LEU A 399 5.36 4.65 -13.40
N ILE A 400 5.89 3.62 -12.78
CA ILE A 400 7.33 3.28 -12.85
C ILE A 400 7.71 2.87 -14.28
N GLY A 401 6.88 2.06 -14.94
CA GLY A 401 7.11 1.63 -16.33
C GLY A 401 7.19 2.79 -17.32
N GLU A 402 6.53 3.90 -17.03
CA GLU A 402 6.55 5.15 -17.82
C GLU A 402 7.66 6.12 -17.40
N ALA A 403 8.61 5.69 -16.58
CA ALA A 403 9.73 6.50 -16.10
C ALA A 403 9.33 7.85 -15.45
N ILE A 404 8.19 7.88 -14.74
CA ILE A 404 7.75 9.05 -13.97
C ILE A 404 8.74 9.29 -12.81
N ASP A 405 8.96 10.56 -12.46
CA ASP A 405 9.80 10.91 -11.30
C ASP A 405 9.31 10.12 -10.07
N PRO A 406 10.16 9.32 -9.43
CA PRO A 406 9.77 8.48 -8.30
C PRO A 406 9.13 9.26 -7.14
N ARG A 407 9.48 10.54 -6.98
CA ARG A 407 8.89 11.41 -5.96
C ARG A 407 7.43 11.75 -6.26
N VAL A 408 7.08 11.87 -7.55
CA VAL A 408 5.67 12.04 -7.96
C VAL A 408 4.89 10.77 -7.71
N VAL A 409 5.50 9.59 -7.93
CA VAL A 409 4.86 8.31 -7.59
C VAL A 409 4.61 8.21 -6.08
N ALA A 410 5.58 8.58 -5.25
CA ALA A 410 5.44 8.61 -3.79
C ALA A 410 4.38 9.63 -3.32
N GLU A 411 4.27 10.79 -4.00
CA GLU A 411 3.23 11.80 -3.75
C GLU A 411 1.83 11.22 -4.05
N ILE A 412 1.67 10.49 -5.16
CA ILE A 412 0.40 9.82 -5.51
C ILE A 412 0.04 8.77 -4.44
N ILE A 413 0.98 7.92 -4.04
CA ILE A 413 0.75 6.94 -2.97
C ILE A 413 0.28 7.63 -1.68
N SER A 414 0.90 8.75 -1.32
CA SER A 414 0.53 9.53 -0.13
C SER A 414 -0.83 10.18 -0.25
N ASP A 415 -1.19 10.67 -1.44
CA ASP A 415 -2.49 11.26 -1.70
C ASP A 415 -3.59 10.21 -1.55
N GLU A 416 -3.38 8.99 -2.06
CA GLU A 416 -4.32 7.88 -1.90
C GLU A 416 -4.42 7.41 -0.45
N LEU A 417 -3.28 7.37 0.28
CA LEU A 417 -3.28 7.08 1.72
C LEU A 417 -4.07 8.13 2.52
N CYS A 418 -3.95 9.39 2.16
CA CYS A 418 -4.72 10.48 2.77
C CYS A 418 -6.23 10.35 2.47
N SER A 419 -6.60 9.97 1.25
CA SER A 419 -8.00 9.71 0.86
C SER A 419 -8.55 8.49 1.60
N LEU A 420 -7.77 7.41 1.70
CA LEU A 420 -8.12 6.21 2.48
C LEU A 420 -8.34 6.56 3.95
N THR A 421 -7.42 7.30 4.55
CA THR A 421 -7.52 7.73 5.96
C THR A 421 -8.73 8.63 6.19
N ARG A 422 -9.01 9.56 5.27
CA ARG A 422 -10.21 10.40 5.32
C ARG A 422 -11.48 9.57 5.28
N ARG A 423 -11.59 8.62 4.34
CA ARG A 423 -12.78 7.78 4.22
C ARG A 423 -12.95 6.86 5.42
N ALA A 424 -11.86 6.27 5.91
CA ALA A 424 -11.86 5.48 7.13
C ALA A 424 -12.34 6.28 8.35
N ALA A 425 -11.95 7.56 8.47
CA ALA A 425 -12.43 8.45 9.54
C ALA A 425 -13.95 8.72 9.43
N VAL A 426 -14.45 8.96 8.22
CA VAL A 426 -15.90 9.13 7.98
C VAL A 426 -16.68 7.88 8.37
N LEU A 427 -16.21 6.70 7.97
CA LEU A 427 -16.86 5.42 8.29
C LEU A 427 -16.80 5.12 9.80
N ALA A 428 -15.66 5.40 10.43
CA ALA A 428 -15.50 5.25 11.88
C ALA A 428 -16.47 6.18 12.65
N GLU A 429 -16.64 7.41 12.20
CA GLU A 429 -17.59 8.36 12.81
C GLU A 429 -19.03 7.89 12.64
N GLN A 430 -19.42 7.40 11.45
CA GLN A 430 -20.73 6.83 11.20
C GLN A 430 -20.99 5.62 12.11
N GLN A 431 -20.01 4.75 12.27
CA GLN A 431 -20.11 3.60 13.18
C GLN A 431 -20.29 4.03 14.64
N MET A 432 -19.58 5.08 15.08
CA MET A 432 -19.76 5.67 16.42
C MET A 432 -21.18 6.17 16.65
N GLN A 433 -21.81 6.77 15.64
CA GLN A 433 -23.21 7.21 15.71
C GLN A 433 -24.19 6.03 15.82
N ILE A 434 -23.99 4.99 15.01
CA ILE A 434 -24.80 3.75 15.03
C ILE A 434 -24.71 3.08 16.41
N GLU A 435 -23.54 3.07 17.02
CA GLU A 435 -23.30 2.49 18.35
C GLU A 435 -23.80 3.35 19.51
N GLY A 436 -24.43 4.51 19.22
CA GLY A 436 -25.02 5.38 20.22
C GLY A 436 -24.04 6.30 20.97
N HIS A 437 -22.84 6.50 20.43
CA HIS A 437 -21.85 7.41 21.01
C HIS A 437 -22.11 8.89 20.67
N GLY A 438 -23.10 9.17 19.81
CA GLY A 438 -23.44 10.51 19.36
C GLY A 438 -22.43 11.14 18.38
N PRO A 439 -22.70 12.38 17.94
CA PRO A 439 -21.81 13.13 17.07
C PRO A 439 -20.52 13.55 17.80
N PRO A 440 -19.50 14.03 17.07
CA PRO A 440 -18.30 14.61 17.68
C PRO A 440 -18.66 15.70 18.71
N PRO A 441 -18.08 15.65 19.91
CA PRO A 441 -18.44 16.58 20.99
C PRO A 441 -17.98 18.03 20.73
N CYS A 442 -16.98 18.21 19.87
CA CYS A 442 -16.47 19.50 19.42
C CYS A 442 -15.81 19.38 18.04
N ALA A 443 -15.44 20.51 17.44
CA ALA A 443 -14.69 20.53 16.19
C ALA A 443 -13.35 19.78 16.34
N TYR A 444 -12.95 19.04 15.32
CA TYR A 444 -11.74 18.25 15.33
C TYR A 444 -11.17 18.08 13.93
N ALA A 445 -9.90 17.69 13.85
CA ALA A 445 -9.25 17.29 12.61
C ALA A 445 -8.45 15.99 12.78
N VAL A 446 -8.53 15.12 11.78
CA VAL A 446 -7.65 13.97 11.62
C VAL A 446 -6.45 14.38 10.79
N LEU A 447 -5.27 14.02 11.25
CA LEU A 447 -3.99 14.36 10.67
C LEU A 447 -3.26 13.10 10.23
N VAL A 448 -2.66 13.09 9.05
CA VAL A 448 -1.68 12.09 8.61
C VAL A 448 -0.30 12.68 8.87
N LEU A 449 0.60 11.87 9.43
CA LEU A 449 1.93 12.27 9.88
C LEU A 449 3.02 11.59 9.00
N GLY A 450 4.27 11.84 9.34
CA GLY A 450 5.42 11.14 8.78
C GLY A 450 5.52 11.20 7.26
N SER A 451 5.81 10.09 6.61
CA SER A 451 5.95 10.02 5.15
C SER A 451 4.64 10.34 4.41
N GLY A 452 3.49 9.95 4.96
CA GLY A 452 2.17 10.28 4.42
C GLY A 452 1.90 11.78 4.43
N GLY A 453 2.22 12.45 5.54
CA GLY A 453 2.09 13.90 5.69
C GLY A 453 3.01 14.69 4.75
N ARG A 454 4.23 14.20 4.50
CA ARG A 454 5.20 14.81 3.58
C ARG A 454 4.86 14.59 2.10
N GLY A 455 4.01 13.66 1.74
CA GLY A 455 3.79 13.27 0.35
C GLY A 455 4.87 12.31 -0.16
N GLU A 456 5.43 11.44 0.69
CA GLU A 456 6.60 10.60 0.39
C GLU A 456 6.37 9.13 0.79
N SER A 457 5.12 8.67 0.82
CA SER A 457 4.79 7.28 1.15
C SER A 457 5.31 6.31 0.10
N LEU A 458 5.73 5.14 0.57
CA LEU A 458 6.13 4.00 -0.24
C LEU A 458 5.01 2.95 -0.26
N MET A 459 5.25 1.79 -0.90
CA MET A 459 4.24 0.76 -1.15
C MET A 459 3.72 0.02 0.09
N ALA A 460 4.42 0.09 1.21
CA ALA A 460 3.99 -0.48 2.49
C ALA A 460 4.01 0.60 3.57
N PRO A 461 3.08 1.57 3.53
CA PRO A 461 2.94 2.53 4.60
C PRO A 461 2.34 1.85 5.82
N ASP A 462 2.76 2.28 7.00
CA ASP A 462 2.09 2.04 8.26
C ASP A 462 1.20 3.23 8.64
N GLN A 463 0.40 3.05 9.68
CA GLN A 463 -0.49 4.10 10.15
C GLN A 463 0.28 5.12 10.96
N ASP A 464 0.49 6.30 10.39
CA ASP A 464 0.98 7.47 11.14
C ASP A 464 -0.13 8.52 11.14
N ASN A 465 -0.92 8.59 12.22
CA ASN A 465 -2.04 9.53 12.30
C ASN A 465 -2.22 10.12 13.70
N ALA A 466 -2.90 11.27 13.75
CA ALA A 466 -3.21 11.96 15.00
C ALA A 466 -4.58 12.62 14.92
N ILE A 467 -5.13 12.99 16.08
CA ILE A 467 -6.33 13.81 16.19
C ILE A 467 -6.03 15.06 17.01
N VAL A 468 -6.40 16.21 16.46
CA VAL A 468 -6.50 17.47 17.21
C VAL A 468 -7.98 17.87 17.31
N PHE A 469 -8.44 18.25 18.48
CA PHE A 469 -9.80 18.71 18.72
C PHE A 469 -9.81 20.07 19.42
N ALA A 470 -10.92 20.81 19.32
CA ALA A 470 -10.98 22.20 19.73
C ALA A 470 -10.78 22.37 21.24
N ASP A 471 -11.49 21.61 22.06
CA ASP A 471 -11.54 21.77 23.50
C ASP A 471 -11.68 20.43 24.22
N GLY A 472 -11.25 20.38 25.50
CA GLY A 472 -11.29 19.20 26.36
C GLY A 472 -9.94 18.91 27.03
N GLU A 473 -9.99 18.30 28.20
CA GLU A 473 -8.81 17.90 28.97
C GLU A 473 -8.46 16.42 28.70
N PRO A 474 -7.20 16.02 28.88
CA PRO A 474 -6.79 14.62 28.83
C PRO A 474 -7.66 13.76 29.78
N ASP A 475 -8.10 12.60 29.26
CA ASP A 475 -9.02 11.67 29.92
C ASP A 475 -10.42 12.28 30.24
N GLY A 476 -10.74 13.48 29.74
CA GLY A 476 -12.06 14.09 29.81
C GLY A 476 -13.09 13.40 28.89
N PRO A 477 -14.36 13.84 28.91
CA PRO A 477 -15.41 13.24 28.08
C PRO A 477 -15.07 13.30 26.58
N GLU A 478 -14.56 14.44 26.09
CA GLU A 478 -14.17 14.68 24.71
C GLU A 478 -13.02 13.75 24.32
N ASP A 479 -11.95 13.68 25.15
CA ASP A 479 -10.82 12.82 24.88
C ASP A 479 -11.22 11.33 24.86
N ARG A 480 -12.14 10.90 25.74
CA ARG A 480 -12.66 9.52 25.70
C ARG A 480 -13.45 9.22 24.44
N TRP A 481 -14.20 10.20 23.93
CA TRP A 481 -14.91 10.06 22.66
C TRP A 481 -13.91 9.92 21.50
N PHE A 482 -12.92 10.80 21.40
CA PHE A 482 -11.89 10.77 20.36
C PHE A 482 -10.96 9.56 20.50
N LYS A 483 -10.76 9.01 21.70
CA LYS A 483 -10.07 7.72 21.88
C LYS A 483 -10.80 6.59 21.16
N LYS A 484 -12.11 6.53 21.28
CA LYS A 484 -12.94 5.52 20.60
C LYS A 484 -12.88 5.71 19.08
N LEU A 485 -13.00 6.95 18.60
CA LEU A 485 -12.86 7.26 17.18
C LEU A 485 -11.48 6.84 16.65
N GLY A 486 -10.41 7.19 17.37
CA GLY A 486 -9.04 6.82 16.98
C GLY A 486 -8.80 5.32 16.94
N ALA A 487 -9.42 4.55 17.84
CA ALA A 487 -9.36 3.09 17.80
C ALA A 487 -10.06 2.53 16.56
N ARG A 488 -11.30 2.96 16.27
CA ARG A 488 -12.05 2.52 15.07
C ARG A 488 -11.38 2.92 13.76
N LEU A 489 -10.81 4.13 13.73
CA LEU A 489 -10.01 4.58 12.59
C LEU A 489 -8.83 3.64 12.34
N ALA A 490 -8.11 3.28 13.41
CA ALA A 490 -6.96 2.39 13.31
C ALA A 490 -7.37 0.98 12.87
N ASP A 491 -8.46 0.43 13.43
CA ASP A 491 -9.01 -0.87 13.02
C ASP A 491 -9.46 -0.85 11.55
N MET A 492 -10.12 0.22 11.10
CA MET A 492 -10.58 0.38 9.73
C MET A 492 -9.41 0.42 8.73
N LEU A 493 -8.34 1.13 9.07
CA LEU A 493 -7.14 1.21 8.24
C LEU A 493 -6.40 -0.14 8.19
N ASP A 494 -6.33 -0.87 9.30
CA ASP A 494 -5.72 -2.20 9.36
C ASP A 494 -6.48 -3.19 8.47
N ILE A 495 -7.81 -3.23 8.58
CA ILE A 495 -8.68 -4.03 7.69
C ILE A 495 -8.46 -3.64 6.22
N SER A 496 -8.22 -2.36 5.95
CA SER A 496 -7.97 -1.85 4.59
C SER A 496 -6.58 -2.19 4.04
N GLY A 497 -5.70 -2.81 4.84
CA GLY A 497 -4.36 -3.23 4.43
C GLY A 497 -3.25 -2.22 4.76
N VAL A 498 -3.53 -1.22 5.62
CA VAL A 498 -2.53 -0.31 6.20
C VAL A 498 -2.32 -0.70 7.66
N PRO A 499 -1.25 -1.45 8.00
CA PRO A 499 -1.08 -2.05 9.32
C PRO A 499 -0.83 -1.00 10.41
N TYR A 500 -1.12 -1.36 11.64
CA TYR A 500 -0.83 -0.53 12.81
C TYR A 500 0.64 -0.11 12.85
N CYS A 501 0.88 1.16 13.23
CA CYS A 501 2.24 1.65 13.46
C CYS A 501 2.88 0.98 14.68
N LYS A 502 4.02 0.31 14.48
CA LYS A 502 4.78 -0.34 15.55
C LYS A 502 5.29 0.66 16.60
N GLY A 503 5.52 1.90 16.20
CA GLY A 503 5.90 3.01 17.08
C GLY A 503 4.73 3.61 17.87
N GLY A 504 3.50 3.14 17.63
CA GLY A 504 2.30 3.64 18.28
C GLY A 504 1.89 5.06 17.87
N VAL A 505 2.33 5.53 16.71
CA VAL A 505 2.01 6.86 16.16
C VAL A 505 0.59 6.83 15.59
N MET A 506 -0.41 6.71 16.46
CA MET A 506 -1.82 6.58 16.07
C MET A 506 -2.72 7.34 17.02
N ALA A 507 -3.82 7.90 16.52
CA ALA A 507 -4.82 8.63 17.29
C ALA A 507 -5.47 7.82 18.42
N SER A 508 -5.42 6.49 18.37
CA SER A 508 -5.80 5.59 19.46
C SER A 508 -4.91 5.78 20.70
N ASN A 509 -3.65 6.19 20.52
CA ASN A 509 -2.69 6.48 21.58
C ASN A 509 -2.89 7.92 22.10
N ALA A 510 -2.91 8.09 23.41
CA ALA A 510 -3.05 9.40 24.06
C ALA A 510 -1.94 10.40 23.67
N ALA A 511 -0.75 9.94 23.29
CA ALA A 511 0.34 10.80 22.84
C ALA A 511 0.03 11.52 21.51
N PHE A 512 -0.80 10.91 20.67
CA PHE A 512 -1.17 11.43 19.32
C PHE A 512 -2.63 11.88 19.23
N ARG A 513 -3.26 12.18 20.37
CA ARG A 513 -4.62 12.72 20.48
C ARG A 513 -4.67 13.77 21.56
N GLY A 514 -5.37 14.86 21.33
CA GLY A 514 -5.57 15.91 22.34
C GLY A 514 -6.24 17.14 21.79
N SER A 515 -6.71 18.00 22.73
CA SER A 515 -7.19 19.32 22.36
C SER A 515 -6.05 20.22 21.86
N LEU A 516 -6.40 21.31 21.17
CA LEU A 516 -5.41 22.29 20.69
C LEU A 516 -4.55 22.81 21.85
N SER A 517 -5.13 23.04 23.01
CA SER A 517 -4.41 23.45 24.23
C SER A 517 -3.44 22.37 24.71
N THR A 518 -3.86 21.11 24.69
CA THR A 518 -3.01 19.95 25.05
C THR A 518 -1.84 19.81 24.07
N TRP A 519 -2.07 19.96 22.76
CA TRP A 519 -1.00 19.92 21.76
C TRP A 519 -0.01 21.07 21.92
N LYS A 520 -0.50 22.30 22.19
CA LYS A 520 0.37 23.44 22.48
C LYS A 520 1.26 23.19 23.72
N ARG A 521 0.68 22.65 24.81
CA ARG A 521 1.46 22.25 26.00
C ARG A 521 2.56 21.22 25.68
N ARG A 522 2.23 20.21 24.84
CA ARG A 522 3.22 19.22 24.40
C ARG A 522 4.36 19.86 23.61
N VAL A 523 4.04 20.73 22.68
CA VAL A 523 5.07 21.47 21.90
C VAL A 523 5.98 22.27 22.85
N GLU A 524 5.41 22.99 23.84
CA GLU A 524 6.20 23.69 24.86
C GLU A 524 7.12 22.74 25.65
N ASP A 525 6.58 21.61 26.07
CA ASP A 525 7.37 20.61 26.80
C ASP A 525 8.50 20.03 25.94
N TRP A 526 8.25 19.73 24.68
CA TRP A 526 9.27 19.24 23.75
C TRP A 526 10.39 20.26 23.56
N VAL A 527 10.02 21.51 23.31
CA VAL A 527 10.98 22.60 23.07
C VAL A 527 11.79 22.93 24.33
N ARG A 528 11.20 22.81 25.54
CA ARG A 528 11.88 23.14 26.80
C ARG A 528 12.68 21.99 27.39
N ARG A 529 12.15 20.76 27.35
CA ARG A 529 12.74 19.62 28.08
C ARG A 529 13.76 18.83 27.29
N LEU A 530 13.70 18.89 25.95
CA LEU A 530 14.69 18.37 25.01
C LEU A 530 15.10 16.90 25.30
N ARG A 531 14.13 16.05 25.72
CA ARG A 531 14.41 14.65 26.03
C ARG A 531 14.61 13.85 24.75
N PRO A 532 15.63 12.99 24.62
CA PRO A 532 15.86 12.16 23.45
C PRO A 532 14.64 11.30 23.04
N GLN A 533 13.84 10.82 24.02
CA GLN A 533 12.64 10.02 23.78
C GLN A 533 11.48 10.83 23.19
N ASP A 534 11.39 12.12 23.54
CA ASP A 534 10.38 13.03 22.99
C ASP A 534 10.72 13.42 21.54
N LEU A 535 12.01 13.52 21.19
CA LEU A 535 12.48 13.96 19.88
C LEU A 535 12.06 13.03 18.73
N LEU A 536 11.95 11.71 18.96
CA LEU A 536 11.45 10.75 17.97
C LEU A 536 9.97 11.00 17.60
N ASN A 537 9.15 11.41 18.58
CA ASN A 537 7.74 11.73 18.36
C ASN A 537 7.55 13.12 17.76
N VAL A 538 8.47 14.04 18.08
CA VAL A 538 8.45 15.41 17.56
C VAL A 538 8.72 15.47 16.07
N ASP A 539 9.67 14.68 15.60
CA ASP A 539 10.11 14.62 14.22
C ASP A 539 8.92 14.43 13.25
N ILE A 540 7.98 13.56 13.63
CA ILE A 540 6.83 13.18 12.80
C ILE A 540 5.75 14.28 12.77
N VAL A 541 5.63 15.08 13.85
CA VAL A 541 4.58 16.10 13.97
C VAL A 541 4.81 17.29 13.03
N TYR A 542 6.05 17.63 12.69
CA TYR A 542 6.36 18.70 11.72
C TYR A 542 6.06 18.33 10.27
N ASP A 543 5.64 17.10 10.02
CA ASP A 543 5.32 16.58 8.69
C ASP A 543 3.80 16.40 8.48
N LEU A 544 2.98 16.93 9.37
CA LEU A 544 1.54 16.67 9.41
C LEU A 544 0.77 17.25 8.20
N ARG A 545 -0.31 16.55 7.83
CA ARG A 545 -1.27 16.95 6.81
C ARG A 545 -2.70 16.68 7.30
N PRO A 546 -3.60 17.68 7.37
CA PRO A 546 -5.00 17.44 7.71
C PRO A 546 -5.70 16.71 6.56
N VAL A 547 -6.50 15.69 6.91
CA VAL A 547 -7.21 14.87 5.93
C VAL A 547 -8.73 14.86 6.12
N HIS A 548 -9.21 15.09 7.35
CA HIS A 548 -10.64 15.11 7.68
C HIS A 548 -10.94 16.11 8.79
N GLY A 549 -12.15 16.68 8.80
CA GLY A 549 -12.63 17.62 9.82
C GLY A 549 -12.20 19.07 9.59
N ASP A 550 -11.98 19.82 10.66
CA ASP A 550 -11.68 21.25 10.63
C ASP A 550 -10.20 21.54 10.31
N THR A 551 -9.96 21.91 9.06
CA THR A 551 -8.61 22.26 8.58
C THR A 551 -8.04 23.53 9.24
N THR A 552 -8.89 24.43 9.75
CA THR A 552 -8.46 25.67 10.44
C THR A 552 -7.80 25.32 11.76
N LEU A 553 -8.37 24.37 12.49
CA LEU A 553 -7.82 23.88 13.75
C LEU A 553 -6.42 23.26 13.55
N ALA A 554 -6.28 22.45 12.50
CA ALA A 554 -4.99 21.89 12.15
C ALA A 554 -3.97 22.96 11.75
N ALA A 555 -4.38 24.00 10.98
CA ALA A 555 -3.51 25.11 10.61
C ALA A 555 -2.99 25.87 11.81
N GLN A 556 -3.85 26.17 12.79
CA GLN A 556 -3.46 26.84 14.04
C GLN A 556 -2.42 26.03 14.83
N PHE A 557 -2.56 24.69 14.83
CA PHE A 557 -1.59 23.81 15.47
C PHE A 557 -0.24 23.86 14.76
N VAL A 558 -0.22 23.71 13.43
CA VAL A 558 0.99 23.76 12.61
C VAL A 558 1.73 25.09 12.82
N GLU A 559 1.01 26.18 12.69
CA GLU A 559 1.60 27.51 12.84
C GLU A 559 2.28 27.67 14.20
N TYR A 560 1.55 27.33 15.27
CA TYR A 560 2.10 27.38 16.62
C TYR A 560 3.35 26.50 16.79
N ALA A 561 3.32 25.27 16.29
CA ALA A 561 4.44 24.34 16.43
C ALA A 561 5.69 24.84 15.71
N TYR A 562 5.54 25.36 14.48
CA TYR A 562 6.64 25.89 13.71
C TYR A 562 7.23 27.17 14.33
N ASP A 563 6.38 28.10 14.79
CA ASP A 563 6.83 29.36 15.40
C ASP A 563 7.60 29.10 16.69
N ARG A 564 7.12 28.16 17.51
CA ARG A 564 7.83 27.80 18.75
C ARG A 564 9.18 27.12 18.48
N ALA A 565 9.23 26.19 17.52
CA ALA A 565 10.47 25.51 17.17
C ALA A 565 11.48 26.44 16.51
N HIS A 566 11.04 27.35 15.65
CA HIS A 566 11.90 28.35 15.01
C HIS A 566 12.53 29.33 16.03
N ALA A 567 11.76 29.69 17.05
CA ALA A 567 12.22 30.63 18.11
C ALA A 567 13.33 30.02 19.00
N GLU A 568 13.55 28.69 18.97
CA GLU A 568 14.49 27.99 19.85
C GLU A 568 15.59 27.24 19.07
N PRO A 569 16.70 27.89 18.71
CA PRO A 569 17.77 27.27 17.91
C PRO A 569 18.37 26.00 18.52
N VAL A 570 18.40 25.91 19.89
CA VAL A 570 18.90 24.74 20.60
C VAL A 570 18.02 23.50 20.32
N PHE A 571 16.73 23.69 20.18
CA PHE A 571 15.81 22.60 19.82
C PHE A 571 16.13 22.02 18.42
N ALA A 572 16.28 22.87 17.41
CA ALA A 572 16.66 22.44 16.07
C ALA A 572 18.03 21.72 16.06
N LYS A 573 19.01 22.22 16.85
CA LYS A 573 20.31 21.55 17.00
C LYS A 573 20.18 20.12 17.52
N LEU A 574 19.39 19.91 18.54
CA LEU A 574 19.22 18.58 19.16
C LEU A 574 18.45 17.61 18.24
N LEU A 575 17.49 18.10 17.45
CA LEU A 575 16.91 17.30 16.37
C LEU A 575 17.98 16.82 15.38
N GLY A 576 18.95 17.68 15.05
CA GLY A 576 20.07 17.33 14.17
C GLY A 576 21.02 16.28 14.76
N GLU A 577 21.25 16.28 16.06
CA GLU A 577 22.14 15.32 16.74
C GLU A 577 21.57 13.88 16.77
N GLN A 578 20.24 13.72 16.64
CA GLN A 578 19.59 12.40 16.60
C GLN A 578 19.69 11.69 15.22
N MET A 579 20.34 12.31 14.24
CA MET A 579 20.44 11.76 12.87
C MET A 579 21.47 10.63 12.70
N THR A 580 22.16 10.21 13.76
CA THR A 580 23.18 9.17 13.68
C THR A 580 22.57 7.78 13.53
N THR A 581 22.77 7.12 12.39
CA THR A 581 22.21 5.81 12.05
C THR A 581 23.21 4.65 12.16
N GLY A 582 24.41 4.88 12.63
CA GLY A 582 25.53 3.94 12.57
C GLY A 582 26.10 3.78 11.15
N SER A 583 27.28 3.19 11.02
CA SER A 583 27.90 2.99 9.71
C SER A 583 27.24 1.82 8.95
N PRO A 584 26.78 2.01 7.71
CA PRO A 584 26.28 0.95 6.86
C PRO A 584 27.43 0.20 6.12
N PHE A 585 28.69 0.48 6.46
CA PHE A 585 29.84 -0.09 5.81
C PHE A 585 30.60 -1.07 6.72
N THR A 586 31.09 -2.13 6.13
CA THR A 586 32.03 -3.06 6.77
C THR A 586 33.41 -2.42 6.89
N VAL A 587 34.31 -3.00 7.70
CA VAL A 587 35.72 -2.57 7.87
C VAL A 587 36.45 -2.52 6.52
N PHE A 588 36.10 -3.37 5.57
CA PHE A 588 36.70 -3.40 4.22
C PHE A 588 35.98 -2.45 3.24
N GLY A 589 35.07 -1.59 3.70
CA GLY A 589 34.39 -0.59 2.89
C GLY A 589 33.28 -1.14 1.97
N GLY A 590 32.88 -2.40 2.10
CA GLY A 590 31.66 -2.95 1.49
C GLY A 590 30.42 -2.54 2.28
N PHE A 591 29.22 -2.72 1.71
CA PHE A 591 27.98 -2.54 2.47
C PHE A 591 27.80 -3.64 3.50
N GLN A 592 27.28 -3.30 4.68
CA GLN A 592 26.79 -4.25 5.67
C GLN A 592 25.38 -4.69 5.27
N LEU A 593 25.29 -5.86 4.67
CA LEU A 593 24.04 -6.37 4.11
C LEU A 593 23.38 -7.36 5.10
N GLU A 594 22.05 -7.29 5.18
CA GLU A 594 21.24 -8.33 5.80
C GLU A 594 20.53 -9.12 4.68
N ASN A 595 20.83 -10.40 4.56
CA ASN A 595 20.32 -11.27 3.49
C ASN A 595 20.53 -10.70 2.06
N GLY A 596 21.70 -10.12 1.79
CA GLY A 596 22.03 -9.50 0.50
C GLY A 596 21.38 -8.14 0.24
N ARG A 597 20.62 -7.60 1.19
CA ARG A 597 19.88 -6.33 1.08
C ARG A 597 20.41 -5.28 2.04
N LEU A 598 20.36 -4.02 1.62
CA LEU A 598 20.71 -2.84 2.41
C LEU A 598 19.45 -2.05 2.77
N ASP A 599 19.30 -1.65 4.02
CA ASP A 599 18.23 -0.74 4.45
C ASP A 599 18.56 0.70 4.01
N ILE A 600 18.13 1.07 2.82
CA ILE A 600 18.37 2.40 2.27
C ILE A 600 17.40 3.46 2.79
N LYS A 601 16.29 3.08 3.43
CA LYS A 601 15.46 4.05 4.15
C LYS A 601 16.21 4.57 5.38
N LYS A 602 16.79 3.67 6.17
CA LYS A 602 17.54 4.01 7.38
C LYS A 602 18.84 4.77 7.08
N HIS A 603 19.64 4.26 6.13
CA HIS A 603 20.98 4.78 5.88
C HIS A 603 21.07 5.83 4.76
N GLY A 604 19.96 6.05 4.03
CA GLY A 604 19.87 6.96 2.90
C GLY A 604 18.77 8.01 3.05
N LEU A 605 17.49 7.61 3.02
CA LEU A 605 16.38 8.57 3.08
C LEU A 605 16.31 9.30 4.41
N PHE A 606 16.45 8.60 5.54
CA PHE A 606 16.32 9.21 6.87
C PHE A 606 17.31 10.38 7.08
N PRO A 607 18.61 10.27 6.78
CA PRO A 607 19.53 11.41 6.91
C PRO A 607 19.13 12.60 6.04
N ILE A 608 18.65 12.38 4.81
CA ILE A 608 18.21 13.48 3.92
C ILE A 608 16.96 14.16 4.48
N VAL A 609 15.94 13.38 4.86
CA VAL A 609 14.68 13.89 5.42
C VAL A 609 14.93 14.66 6.71
N ALA A 610 15.71 14.10 7.63
CA ALA A 610 16.04 14.73 8.90
C ALA A 610 16.84 16.03 8.71
N THR A 611 17.84 16.05 7.82
CA THR A 611 18.59 17.26 7.46
C THR A 611 17.67 18.35 6.91
N ALA A 612 16.87 18.02 5.91
CA ALA A 612 15.97 18.98 5.27
C ALA A 612 14.96 19.56 6.27
N ARG A 613 14.37 18.71 7.14
CA ARG A 613 13.40 19.12 8.15
C ARG A 613 14.03 20.01 9.23
N THR A 614 15.16 19.58 9.76
CA THR A 614 15.85 20.31 10.82
C THR A 614 16.27 21.71 10.36
N LEU A 615 16.86 21.81 9.17
CA LEU A 615 17.24 23.10 8.59
C LEU A 615 16.00 23.94 8.21
N ALA A 616 14.93 23.31 7.71
CA ALA A 616 13.68 24.03 7.44
C ALA A 616 13.08 24.65 8.71
N ILE A 617 13.01 23.91 9.81
CA ILE A 617 12.56 24.42 11.11
C ILE A 617 13.46 25.58 11.56
N ARG A 618 14.78 25.41 11.49
CA ARG A 618 15.75 26.45 11.89
C ARG A 618 15.59 27.75 11.12
N HIS A 619 15.27 27.66 9.83
CA HIS A 619 15.19 28.82 8.94
C HIS A 619 13.75 29.26 8.63
N GLY A 620 12.75 28.78 9.36
CA GLY A 620 11.35 29.19 9.24
C GLY A 620 10.67 28.73 7.93
N ILE A 621 11.21 27.71 7.26
CA ILE A 621 10.63 27.13 6.05
C ILE A 621 9.50 26.19 6.46
N ARG A 622 8.26 26.49 6.02
CA ARG A 622 7.04 25.74 6.39
C ARG A 622 6.62 24.69 5.36
N GLU A 623 7.48 24.42 4.39
CA GLU A 623 7.24 23.36 3.40
C GLU A 623 7.20 21.98 4.06
N ARG A 624 6.36 21.08 3.53
CA ARG A 624 6.21 19.71 4.09
C ARG A 624 7.12 18.70 3.42
N SER A 625 7.19 18.70 2.07
CA SER A 625 7.98 17.71 1.36
C SER A 625 9.48 17.98 1.49
N THR A 626 10.27 16.91 1.58
CA THR A 626 11.73 16.98 1.62
C THR A 626 12.29 17.72 0.40
N ARG A 627 11.68 17.50 -0.76
CA ARG A 627 12.05 18.20 -2.00
C ARG A 627 11.87 19.71 -1.85
N ALA A 628 10.69 20.18 -1.46
CA ALA A 628 10.39 21.61 -1.35
C ALA A 628 11.25 22.28 -0.27
N ARG A 629 11.51 21.60 0.87
CA ARG A 629 12.44 22.07 1.90
C ARG A 629 13.85 22.28 1.35
N LEU A 630 14.38 21.30 0.62
CA LEU A 630 15.73 21.42 0.02
C LEU A 630 15.77 22.49 -1.07
N GLU A 631 14.75 22.62 -1.91
CA GLU A 631 14.65 23.66 -2.93
C GLU A 631 14.60 25.07 -2.30
N GLN A 632 13.88 25.24 -1.19
CA GLN A 632 13.85 26.50 -0.44
C GLN A 632 15.19 26.81 0.24
N LEU A 633 15.86 25.81 0.83
CA LEU A 633 17.21 25.97 1.40
C LEU A 633 18.21 26.41 0.34
N ILE A 634 18.16 25.84 -0.85
CA ILE A 634 19.01 26.27 -1.99
C ILE A 634 18.69 27.71 -2.39
N ALA A 635 17.41 28.07 -2.49
CA ALA A 635 16.97 29.42 -2.84
C ALA A 635 17.44 30.49 -1.83
N LEU A 636 17.52 30.12 -0.55
CA LEU A 636 18.02 30.96 0.54
C LEU A 636 19.54 30.92 0.70
N ASN A 637 20.25 30.20 -0.16
CA ASN A 637 21.70 29.96 -0.05
C ASN A 637 22.15 29.40 1.31
N ILE A 638 21.31 28.53 1.91
CA ILE A 638 21.62 27.86 3.16
C ILE A 638 22.27 26.50 2.86
N GLY A 639 23.50 26.33 3.33
CA GLY A 639 24.31 25.17 3.01
C GLY A 639 24.97 25.26 1.63
N GLY A 640 26.03 24.52 1.42
CA GLY A 640 26.70 24.47 0.12
C GLY A 640 25.73 23.94 -0.96
N GLU A 641 25.54 24.74 -2.03
CA GLU A 641 24.67 24.35 -3.14
C GLU A 641 24.97 22.95 -3.69
N PRO A 642 26.25 22.47 -3.79
CA PRO A 642 26.56 21.11 -4.21
C PRO A 642 26.04 20.02 -3.25
N ASP A 643 26.00 20.27 -1.94
CA ASP A 643 25.54 19.32 -0.94
C ASP A 643 24.01 19.21 -0.97
N MET A 644 23.32 20.35 -1.01
CA MET A 644 21.86 20.39 -1.10
C MET A 644 21.36 19.78 -2.42
N LYS A 645 22.00 20.08 -3.55
CA LYS A 645 21.68 19.45 -4.85
C LYS A 645 21.95 17.94 -4.84
N ALA A 646 23.03 17.49 -4.21
CA ALA A 646 23.32 16.08 -4.08
C ALA A 646 22.28 15.34 -3.23
N MET A 647 21.80 15.95 -2.13
CA MET A 647 20.71 15.42 -1.32
C MET A 647 19.38 15.37 -2.10
N LEU A 648 19.09 16.42 -2.87
CA LEU A 648 17.88 16.50 -3.71
C LEU A 648 17.87 15.40 -4.79
N ALA A 649 18.99 15.19 -5.49
CA ALA A 649 19.14 14.11 -6.47
C ALA A 649 19.16 12.73 -5.79
N GLY A 650 19.85 12.62 -4.65
CA GLY A 650 19.91 11.42 -3.85
C GLY A 650 18.55 10.96 -3.34
N HIS A 651 17.70 11.89 -2.90
CA HIS A 651 16.33 11.60 -2.48
C HIS A 651 15.53 10.95 -3.61
N ALA A 652 15.55 11.53 -4.82
CA ALA A 652 14.86 10.94 -5.98
C ALA A 652 15.36 9.54 -6.31
N MET A 653 16.69 9.34 -6.30
CA MET A 653 17.31 8.04 -6.57
C MET A 653 16.91 6.99 -5.53
N LEU A 654 16.96 7.30 -4.24
CA LEU A 654 16.64 6.36 -3.16
C LEU A 654 15.16 5.98 -3.16
N VAL A 655 14.25 6.95 -3.37
CA VAL A 655 12.82 6.68 -3.54
C VAL A 655 12.58 5.77 -4.73
N GLY A 656 13.25 6.02 -5.86
CA GLY A 656 13.15 5.19 -7.06
C GLY A 656 13.62 3.75 -6.84
N LEU A 657 14.75 3.56 -6.16
CA LEU A 657 15.29 2.23 -5.84
C LEU A 657 14.34 1.45 -4.91
N LEU A 658 13.76 2.12 -3.90
CA LEU A 658 12.80 1.49 -2.99
C LEU A 658 11.50 1.12 -3.71
N LEU A 659 10.91 2.03 -4.46
CA LEU A 659 9.67 1.75 -5.21
C LEU A 659 9.85 0.61 -6.21
N ALA A 660 10.99 0.58 -6.94
CA ALA A 660 11.31 -0.49 -7.85
C ALA A 660 11.50 -1.85 -7.14
N GLN A 661 12.18 -1.85 -5.98
CA GLN A 661 12.36 -3.06 -5.17
C GLN A 661 11.03 -3.54 -4.59
N GLN A 662 10.28 -2.65 -3.97
CA GLN A 662 9.00 -2.98 -3.32
C GLN A 662 7.97 -3.48 -4.34
N THR A 663 7.94 -2.88 -5.54
CA THR A 663 7.10 -3.38 -6.63
C THR A 663 7.51 -4.79 -7.04
N ARG A 664 8.80 -5.08 -7.19
CA ARG A 664 9.29 -6.44 -7.47
C ARG A 664 8.91 -7.41 -6.35
N ASP A 665 9.10 -7.02 -5.10
CA ASP A 665 8.78 -7.86 -3.94
C ASP A 665 7.29 -8.21 -3.89
N ILE A 666 6.38 -7.22 -4.12
CA ILE A 666 4.93 -7.45 -4.16
C ILE A 666 4.55 -8.49 -5.24
N TYR A 667 5.08 -8.32 -6.46
CA TYR A 667 4.78 -9.25 -7.57
C TYR A 667 5.44 -10.62 -7.41
N ALA A 668 6.50 -10.71 -6.61
CA ALA A 668 7.15 -11.97 -6.26
C ALA A 668 6.53 -12.65 -5.02
N GLY A 669 5.50 -12.03 -4.39
CA GLY A 669 4.93 -12.52 -3.14
C GLY A 669 5.88 -12.41 -1.94
N ILE A 670 6.94 -11.61 -2.05
CA ILE A 670 7.92 -11.37 -0.98
C ILE A 670 7.40 -10.22 -0.10
N PRO A 671 7.49 -10.32 1.23
CA PRO A 671 7.12 -9.23 2.12
C PRO A 671 7.87 -7.93 1.79
N VAL A 672 7.11 -6.85 1.65
CA VAL A 672 7.68 -5.53 1.31
C VAL A 672 8.54 -5.01 2.46
N SER A 673 9.71 -4.47 2.12
CA SER A 673 10.65 -3.92 3.11
C SER A 673 11.27 -2.60 2.63
N ASN A 674 12.01 -1.95 3.54
CA ASN A 674 12.80 -0.75 3.24
C ASN A 674 14.21 -1.09 2.73
N ARG A 675 14.44 -2.34 2.32
CA ARG A 675 15.74 -2.87 1.94
C ARG A 675 15.78 -3.16 0.45
N VAL A 676 16.90 -2.80 -0.17
CA VAL A 676 17.17 -3.00 -1.59
C VAL A 676 18.23 -4.05 -1.78
N GLU A 677 18.01 -4.97 -2.71
CA GLU A 677 18.96 -6.00 -3.09
C GLU A 677 20.10 -5.38 -3.92
N ILE A 678 21.28 -5.27 -3.30
CA ILE A 678 22.42 -4.55 -3.90
C ILE A 678 22.94 -5.25 -5.14
N ASN A 679 23.00 -6.58 -5.15
CA ASN A 679 23.51 -7.35 -6.28
C ASN A 679 22.58 -7.31 -7.51
N ALA A 680 21.33 -6.93 -7.35
CA ALA A 680 20.40 -6.74 -8.45
C ALA A 680 20.53 -5.37 -9.14
N LEU A 681 21.30 -4.44 -8.57
CA LEU A 681 21.55 -3.13 -9.14
C LEU A 681 22.68 -3.20 -10.18
N ALA A 682 22.59 -2.36 -11.21
CA ALA A 682 23.70 -2.17 -12.15
C ALA A 682 24.94 -1.61 -11.44
N ARG A 683 26.14 -1.86 -11.96
CA ARG A 683 27.40 -1.46 -11.31
C ARG A 683 27.52 0.05 -11.09
N ASP A 684 27.03 0.84 -12.02
CA ASP A 684 26.96 2.30 -11.92
C ASP A 684 26.00 2.75 -10.80
N GLN A 685 24.83 2.12 -10.69
CA GLN A 685 23.89 2.39 -9.61
C GLN A 685 24.47 2.01 -8.23
N GLN A 686 25.17 0.88 -8.13
CA GLN A 686 25.86 0.50 -6.88
C GLN A 686 26.94 1.54 -6.50
N ALA A 687 27.71 2.03 -7.47
CA ALA A 687 28.74 3.03 -7.24
C ALA A 687 28.12 4.38 -6.80
N GLN A 688 27.05 4.83 -7.45
CA GLN A 688 26.33 6.05 -7.11
C GLN A 688 25.71 5.95 -5.71
N LEU A 689 25.04 4.83 -5.39
CA LEU A 689 24.48 4.58 -4.07
C LEU A 689 25.56 4.59 -2.98
N LYS A 690 26.70 3.95 -3.23
CA LYS A 690 27.83 3.94 -2.28
C LYS A 690 28.39 5.33 -2.06
N SER A 691 28.57 6.11 -3.12
CA SER A 691 29.04 7.50 -3.03
C SER A 691 28.07 8.37 -2.26
N LEU A 692 26.76 8.27 -2.55
CA LEU A 692 25.71 9.01 -1.86
C LEU A 692 25.70 8.70 -0.36
N ILE A 693 25.63 7.40 0.01
CA ILE A 693 25.55 6.99 1.42
C ILE A 693 26.82 7.42 2.18
N LYS A 694 28.01 7.36 1.57
CA LYS A 694 29.22 7.90 2.19
C LYS A 694 29.11 9.39 2.48
N ARG A 695 28.58 10.18 1.54
CA ARG A 695 28.37 11.61 1.72
C ARG A 695 27.36 11.91 2.83
N LEU A 696 26.29 11.11 2.92
CA LEU A 696 25.27 11.28 3.95
C LEU A 696 25.75 10.98 5.37
N GLN A 697 26.87 10.30 5.54
CA GLN A 697 27.46 10.10 6.87
C GLN A 697 27.96 11.40 7.50
N SER A 698 28.28 12.41 6.69
CA SER A 698 28.65 13.75 7.16
C SER A 698 27.45 14.71 7.33
N ALA A 699 26.22 14.26 7.08
CA ALA A 699 25.02 15.09 7.23
C ALA A 699 24.84 15.68 8.64
N PRO A 700 25.10 14.95 9.74
CA PRO A 700 25.03 15.52 11.09
C PRO A 700 26.02 16.67 11.32
N ASP A 701 27.23 16.58 10.77
CA ASP A 701 28.23 17.64 10.85
C ASP A 701 27.80 18.87 10.05
N LEU A 702 27.31 18.66 8.83
CA LEU A 702 26.75 19.72 8.00
C LEU A 702 25.63 20.49 8.70
N VAL A 703 24.68 19.77 9.31
CA VAL A 703 23.58 20.38 10.07
C VAL A 703 24.11 21.18 11.24
N ARG A 704 25.05 20.63 12.01
CA ARG A 704 25.67 21.33 13.15
C ARG A 704 26.33 22.65 12.70
N ASP A 705 27.05 22.63 11.59
CA ASP A 705 27.77 23.82 11.08
C ASP A 705 26.78 24.91 10.59
N LEU A 706 25.65 24.49 9.99
CA LEU A 706 24.62 25.39 9.48
C LEU A 706 23.68 25.95 10.54
N MET A 707 23.61 25.34 11.71
CA MET A 707 22.72 25.80 12.79
C MET A 707 23.05 27.22 13.28
N PHE A 708 24.30 27.59 13.25
CA PHE A 708 24.79 28.90 13.75
C PHE A 708 25.15 29.88 12.64
N ALA A 709 25.05 29.46 11.38
CA ALA A 709 25.28 30.35 10.24
C ALA A 709 24.14 31.34 10.09
N SER A 710 24.45 32.64 10.06
CA SER A 710 23.48 33.67 9.70
C SER A 710 23.31 33.71 8.18
N PRO A 711 22.09 33.92 7.64
CA PRO A 711 21.86 34.03 6.20
C PRO A 711 22.72 35.09 5.51
N ALA A 712 23.14 36.16 6.23
CA ALA A 712 23.99 37.25 5.74
C ALA A 712 25.48 36.87 5.61
N THR A 713 25.96 35.81 6.23
CA THR A 713 27.38 35.38 6.21
C THR A 713 27.66 34.30 5.15
N LEU A 714 26.65 33.76 4.50
CA LEU A 714 26.79 32.72 3.47
C LEU A 714 26.90 33.28 2.04
N GLY A 715 26.88 34.61 1.87
CA GLY A 715 27.01 35.33 0.60
C GLY A 715 28.38 35.92 0.30
N GLN A 716 29.46 35.50 0.98
CA GLN A 716 30.84 35.91 0.65
C GLN A 716 31.72 34.73 0.32
#